data_01d9f50945cb99d38a52146b79220ae7
#
_entry.id   01d9f50945cb99d38a52146b79220ae7
#
_cell.length_a   1.000
_cell.length_b   1.000
_cell.length_c   1.000
_cell.angle_alpha   90.00
_cell.angle_beta   90.00
_cell.angle_gamma   90.00
#
_symmetry.space_group_name_H-M   'P 1'
#
loop_
_entity.id
_entity.type
_entity.pdbx_description
1 polymer ?
#
loop_
_entity_poly.entity_id
_entity_poly.type
_entity_poly.pdbx_seq_one_letter_code
_entity_poly.pdbx_strand_id
1 'polypeptide(L)'
;TKEERQRMQRAFGYTYESLKDSILPMAKNGVEGTAAMGTDTPLVALSGNREPLFNYFKQRFAQVTNPPIDSIREEVVTSTTLYIGEAGNVLEEKPENCRVLKINNPILTNTDLMKIKNLKADGFKVEVLPIIYYKNTSLEKAVDRLYIEADRAYRDGANIIILSDRGVDENHVAIPSLLAVAALQQYLVKTKKRTSLSLILESGEPREVHHFATLLGFGASAINPYLAQDTVKQLVDEHMLDKDYYAAIDDYNHAIITGIVKIAAKMGISTIQSYQGSKIFEAIGIDKSVIDKYFTNTVSRIGGITLQDIENDVNELHSAAYDPLGLETDVTLDSKGRHKMRSGADDHLYNPATIHLLQQSTQRGDYNMFKQYTALVDEEEKNTNIRGLMDFNYPKKGVKLEEVESVDSIVTRFKTGAMSYGSISKEAHETLAIAMNHLHGKSNTGEGGEDKDRLTIGKDGKNRCSAIKQVASGRFGVTSRYLTSAQEIQIKMAQGAKPGEGGHLPGKKVYPWIAKTRLSTPGVALISPPPHHDIYSIEDLEQLIFDLKNANRDARISVKLVSEAGVGTVAAGVAKAGAQVVLISGHDGGTGAAPSSSIHNAGLPWELGLAETHQTLLMNGLRNKVRIETDGKLRNDESM
;
A
#
# COMPACT_ATOMS: atom_id res chain seq x y z
N THR A 1 -8.42 -15.09 -30.48
CA THR A 1 -7.72 -14.13 -31.36
C THR A 1 -7.09 -13.02 -30.55
N LYS A 2 -6.23 -12.18 -31.18
CA LYS A 2 -5.63 -11.00 -30.51
C LYS A 2 -6.72 -10.02 -30.10
N GLU A 3 -7.67 -9.78 -30.96
CA GLU A 3 -8.77 -8.84 -30.73
C GLU A 3 -9.67 -9.29 -29.56
N GLU A 4 -10.04 -10.56 -29.47
CA GLU A 4 -10.81 -11.11 -28.35
C GLU A 4 -10.07 -10.93 -27.02
N ARG A 5 -8.75 -11.17 -27.00
CA ARG A 5 -7.93 -10.94 -25.79
C ARG A 5 -7.96 -9.47 -25.38
N GLN A 6 -7.80 -8.55 -26.31
CA GLN A 6 -7.83 -7.12 -26.03
C GLN A 6 -9.20 -6.67 -25.51
N ARG A 7 -10.29 -7.19 -26.08
CA ARG A 7 -11.64 -6.95 -25.56
C ARG A 7 -11.80 -7.47 -24.13
N MET A 8 -11.33 -8.68 -23.85
CA MET A 8 -11.35 -9.23 -22.49
C MET A 8 -10.49 -8.40 -21.54
N GLN A 9 -9.30 -7.97 -21.96
CA GLN A 9 -8.46 -7.09 -21.15
C GLN A 9 -9.19 -5.79 -20.78
N ARG A 10 -9.88 -5.16 -21.75
CA ARG A 10 -10.71 -3.97 -21.47
C ARG A 10 -11.87 -4.28 -20.52
N ALA A 11 -12.59 -5.38 -20.74
CA ALA A 11 -13.72 -5.78 -19.89
C ALA A 11 -13.30 -6.02 -18.42
N PHE A 12 -12.08 -6.52 -18.19
CA PHE A 12 -11.49 -6.71 -16.86
C PHE A 12 -10.66 -5.51 -16.36
N GLY A 13 -10.77 -4.36 -17.05
CA GLY A 13 -10.13 -3.12 -16.61
C GLY A 13 -8.61 -3.10 -16.68
N TYR A 14 -7.99 -3.86 -17.59
CA TYR A 14 -6.56 -3.73 -17.88
C TYR A 14 -6.26 -2.37 -18.49
N THR A 15 -5.13 -1.81 -18.15
CA THR A 15 -4.61 -0.56 -18.70
C THR A 15 -3.24 -0.80 -19.34
N TYR A 16 -2.74 0.20 -20.05
CA TYR A 16 -1.39 0.15 -20.59
C TYR A 16 -0.33 -0.07 -19.49
N GLU A 17 -0.52 0.57 -18.33
CA GLU A 17 0.34 0.40 -17.17
C GLU A 17 0.28 -1.02 -16.61
N SER A 18 -0.87 -1.69 -16.65
CA SER A 18 -1.00 -3.10 -16.24
C SER A 18 -0.03 -4.00 -17.02
N LEU A 19 0.10 -3.76 -18.33
CA LEU A 19 1.00 -4.54 -19.17
C LEU A 19 2.46 -4.14 -18.97
N LYS A 20 2.75 -2.83 -19.08
CA LYS A 20 4.11 -2.31 -19.16
C LYS A 20 4.81 -2.21 -17.81
N ASP A 21 4.08 -1.75 -16.79
CA ASP A 21 4.67 -1.41 -15.50
C ASP A 21 4.45 -2.51 -14.45
N SER A 22 3.50 -3.44 -14.68
CA SER A 22 3.20 -4.54 -13.77
C SER A 22 3.58 -5.91 -14.36
N ILE A 23 2.88 -6.38 -15.41
CA ILE A 23 3.07 -7.76 -15.93
C ILE A 23 4.45 -7.94 -16.57
N LEU A 24 4.89 -7.00 -17.43
CA LEU A 24 6.17 -7.11 -18.13
C LEU A 24 7.38 -7.20 -17.18
N PRO A 25 7.55 -6.33 -16.15
CA PRO A 25 8.66 -6.46 -15.21
C PRO A 25 8.64 -7.78 -14.45
N MET A 26 7.47 -8.26 -14.03
CA MET A 26 7.33 -9.53 -13.32
C MET A 26 7.71 -10.72 -14.20
N ALA A 27 7.20 -10.78 -15.43
CA ALA A 27 7.52 -11.85 -16.37
C ALA A 27 8.98 -11.82 -16.83
N LYS A 28 9.59 -10.64 -16.88
CA LYS A 28 10.99 -10.47 -17.30
C LYS A 28 11.99 -10.82 -16.21
N ASN A 29 11.75 -10.37 -14.98
CA ASN A 29 12.75 -10.35 -13.91
C ASN A 29 12.37 -11.23 -12.70
N GLY A 30 11.18 -11.82 -12.65
CA GLY A 30 10.69 -12.60 -11.51
C GLY A 30 10.45 -11.75 -10.25
N VAL A 31 10.35 -10.43 -10.38
CA VAL A 31 10.12 -9.51 -9.27
C VAL A 31 9.15 -8.41 -9.70
N GLU A 32 8.41 -7.88 -8.73
CA GLU A 32 7.52 -6.75 -8.94
C GLU A 32 8.28 -5.49 -9.33
N GLY A 33 7.67 -4.64 -10.16
CA GLY A 33 8.20 -3.32 -10.50
C GLY A 33 8.37 -2.44 -9.25
N THR A 34 9.42 -1.63 -9.24
CA THR A 34 9.73 -0.71 -8.13
C THR A 34 9.57 0.74 -8.54
N ALA A 35 9.14 1.57 -7.59
CA ALA A 35 9.08 3.01 -7.72
C ALA A 35 9.75 3.70 -6.52
N ALA A 36 10.03 4.99 -6.64
CA ALA A 36 10.66 5.78 -5.58
C ALA A 36 9.80 6.97 -5.13
N MET A 37 8.95 7.48 -6.02
CA MET A 37 7.98 8.53 -5.69
C MET A 37 6.73 7.90 -5.05
N GLY A 38 6.21 8.52 -4.00
CA GLY A 38 4.90 8.17 -3.46
C GLY A 38 3.77 8.50 -4.42
N THR A 39 2.60 7.92 -4.20
CA THR A 39 1.41 8.24 -5.00
C THR A 39 0.98 9.70 -4.78
N ASP A 40 0.59 10.38 -5.84
CA ASP A 40 0.05 11.74 -5.84
C ASP A 40 -1.24 11.86 -6.64
N THR A 41 -1.80 10.72 -7.02
CA THR A 41 -3.14 10.59 -7.60
C THR A 41 -4.21 10.67 -6.51
N PRO A 42 -5.47 10.95 -6.86
CA PRO A 42 -6.56 11.01 -5.89
C PRO A 42 -6.68 9.74 -5.04
N LEU A 43 -7.16 9.90 -3.81
CA LEU A 43 -7.65 8.76 -3.05
C LEU A 43 -8.74 8.04 -3.86
N VAL A 44 -8.76 6.72 -3.80
CA VAL A 44 -9.74 5.91 -4.53
C VAL A 44 -11.19 6.38 -4.30
N ALA A 45 -11.52 6.82 -3.08
CA ALA A 45 -12.82 7.37 -2.72
C ALA A 45 -13.14 8.72 -3.40
N LEU A 46 -12.13 9.43 -3.90
CA LEU A 46 -12.24 10.76 -4.51
C LEU A 46 -11.88 10.74 -6.00
N SER A 47 -11.44 9.60 -6.53
CA SER A 47 -11.11 9.47 -7.94
C SER A 47 -12.35 9.68 -8.82
N GLY A 48 -12.20 10.48 -9.87
CA GLY A 48 -13.20 10.61 -10.93
C GLY A 48 -13.20 9.45 -11.92
N ASN A 49 -12.23 8.55 -11.82
CA ASN A 49 -12.08 7.38 -12.67
C ASN A 49 -12.58 6.11 -11.97
N ARG A 50 -13.00 5.15 -12.77
CA ARG A 50 -13.35 3.82 -12.26
C ARG A 50 -12.12 3.10 -11.75
N GLU A 51 -12.20 2.59 -10.54
CA GLU A 51 -11.13 1.86 -9.89
C GLU A 51 -11.49 0.39 -9.68
N PRO A 52 -10.56 -0.54 -9.89
CA PRO A 52 -10.78 -1.94 -9.52
C PRO A 52 -11.12 -2.06 -8.03
N LEU A 53 -12.05 -2.94 -7.69
CA LEU A 53 -12.49 -3.13 -6.30
C LEU A 53 -11.32 -3.39 -5.33
N PHE A 54 -10.25 -3.99 -5.80
CA PHE A 54 -9.02 -4.23 -5.04
C PHE A 54 -8.40 -2.94 -4.48
N ASN A 55 -8.47 -1.82 -5.20
CA ASN A 55 -7.83 -0.57 -4.82
C ASN A 55 -8.49 0.12 -3.61
N TYR A 56 -9.72 -0.26 -3.30
CA TYR A 56 -10.44 0.20 -2.11
C TYR A 56 -9.94 -0.43 -0.81
N PHE A 57 -9.11 -1.47 -0.89
CA PHE A 57 -8.54 -2.17 0.27
C PHE A 57 -7.07 -1.85 0.41
N LYS A 58 -6.69 -1.24 1.53
CA LYS A 58 -5.30 -0.93 1.85
C LYS A 58 -4.72 -1.98 2.79
N GLN A 59 -3.52 -2.44 2.49
CA GLN A 59 -2.79 -3.43 3.29
C GLN A 59 -2.50 -2.87 4.68
N ARG A 60 -2.79 -3.64 5.71
CA ARG A 60 -2.34 -3.36 7.06
C ARG A 60 -0.92 -3.85 7.28
N PHE A 61 -0.25 -3.32 8.28
CA PHE A 61 1.13 -3.65 8.61
C PHE A 61 1.32 -3.62 10.13
N ALA A 62 2.30 -4.39 10.61
CA ALA A 62 2.65 -4.38 12.02
C ALA A 62 3.49 -3.14 12.36
N GLN A 63 3.23 -2.56 13.51
CA GLN A 63 3.91 -1.36 14.00
C GLN A 63 4.04 -1.43 15.52
N VAL A 64 5.26 -1.59 16.04
CA VAL A 64 5.63 -1.73 17.46
C VAL A 64 5.05 -2.97 18.15
N THR A 65 3.75 -3.20 18.08
CA THR A 65 3.03 -4.21 18.88
C THR A 65 3.07 -5.62 18.31
N ASN A 66 3.44 -5.78 17.05
CA ASN A 66 3.63 -7.07 16.39
C ASN A 66 4.69 -6.89 15.29
N PRO A 67 5.94 -7.27 15.53
CA PRO A 67 7.02 -6.94 14.62
C PRO A 67 6.86 -7.66 13.28
N PRO A 68 7.07 -6.97 12.15
CA PRO A 68 7.10 -7.59 10.84
C PRO A 68 8.33 -8.49 10.70
N ILE A 69 8.25 -9.46 9.78
CA ILE A 69 9.38 -10.31 9.41
C ILE A 69 10.28 -9.52 8.45
N ASP A 70 11.57 -9.50 8.72
CA ASP A 70 12.54 -8.83 7.87
C ASP A 70 12.78 -9.58 6.55
N SER A 71 13.26 -8.86 5.53
CA SER A 71 13.42 -9.37 4.16
C SER A 71 14.47 -10.47 4.01
N ILE A 72 15.32 -10.72 5.00
CA ILE A 72 16.27 -11.83 5.00
C ILE A 72 15.62 -13.07 5.59
N ARG A 73 14.92 -12.92 6.72
CA ARG A 73 14.23 -14.02 7.39
C ARG A 73 13.01 -14.51 6.62
N GLU A 74 12.32 -13.65 5.87
CA GLU A 74 11.13 -14.07 5.12
C GLU A 74 11.39 -15.24 4.18
N GLU A 75 12.58 -15.35 3.58
CA GLU A 75 12.96 -16.49 2.73
C GLU A 75 13.10 -17.80 3.51
N VAL A 76 13.52 -17.73 4.77
CA VAL A 76 13.83 -18.90 5.60
C VAL A 76 12.60 -19.39 6.36
N VAL A 77 11.80 -18.46 6.89
CA VAL A 77 10.71 -18.81 7.82
C VAL A 77 9.34 -18.93 7.16
N THR A 78 9.18 -18.41 5.93
CA THR A 78 7.85 -18.35 5.29
C THR A 78 7.53 -19.62 4.51
N SER A 79 6.36 -20.18 4.75
CA SER A 79 5.80 -21.28 3.98
C SER A 79 4.67 -20.78 3.07
N THR A 80 4.78 -21.08 1.78
CA THR A 80 3.73 -20.82 0.78
C THR A 80 2.82 -22.02 0.54
N THR A 81 3.09 -23.15 1.20
CA THR A 81 2.32 -24.39 1.08
C THR A 81 0.89 -24.21 1.58
N LEU A 82 -0.06 -24.74 0.81
CA LEU A 82 -1.48 -24.75 1.13
C LEU A 82 -2.07 -26.15 0.99
N TYR A 83 -3.17 -26.38 1.69
CA TYR A 83 -3.92 -27.62 1.62
C TYR A 83 -5.34 -27.34 1.14
N ILE A 84 -5.78 -28.05 0.09
CA ILE A 84 -7.05 -27.86 -0.58
C ILE A 84 -7.90 -29.12 -0.38
N GLY A 85 -9.18 -28.92 -0.07
CA GLY A 85 -10.14 -29.95 0.21
C GLY A 85 -10.91 -29.65 1.48
N GLU A 86 -11.50 -30.67 2.09
CA GLU A 86 -12.19 -30.57 3.38
C GLU A 86 -11.15 -30.55 4.51
N ALA A 87 -11.17 -29.51 5.34
CA ALA A 87 -10.26 -29.41 6.49
C ALA A 87 -10.68 -30.32 7.66
N GLY A 88 -11.94 -30.73 7.70
CA GLY A 88 -12.51 -31.51 8.80
C GLY A 88 -12.56 -30.75 10.13
N ASN A 89 -12.75 -31.49 11.22
CA ASN A 89 -12.67 -30.94 12.57
C ASN A 89 -11.26 -31.12 13.12
N VAL A 90 -10.51 -30.02 13.25
CA VAL A 90 -9.12 -30.05 13.75
C VAL A 90 -8.98 -30.48 15.21
N LEU A 91 -10.09 -30.52 15.98
CA LEU A 91 -10.12 -31.02 17.35
C LEU A 91 -10.31 -32.54 17.41
N GLU A 92 -10.56 -33.20 16.30
CA GLU A 92 -10.73 -34.64 16.19
C GLU A 92 -9.62 -35.23 15.35
N GLU A 93 -8.80 -36.10 15.92
CA GLU A 93 -7.71 -36.81 15.21
C GLU A 93 -8.32 -37.96 14.38
N LYS A 94 -8.65 -37.66 13.12
CA LYS A 94 -9.21 -38.62 12.16
C LYS A 94 -8.31 -38.73 10.93
N PRO A 95 -8.08 -39.93 10.39
CA PRO A 95 -7.31 -40.13 9.14
C PRO A 95 -7.90 -39.35 7.96
N GLU A 96 -9.22 -39.16 7.94
CA GLU A 96 -9.95 -38.42 6.90
C GLU A 96 -9.53 -36.96 6.82
N ASN A 97 -9.13 -36.34 7.93
CA ASN A 97 -8.63 -34.96 7.96
C ASN A 97 -7.32 -34.77 7.18
N CYS A 98 -6.61 -35.87 6.88
CA CYS A 98 -5.40 -35.86 6.06
C CYS A 98 -5.67 -36.01 4.55
N ARG A 99 -6.93 -36.18 4.13
CA ARG A 99 -7.30 -36.28 2.71
C ARG A 99 -7.41 -34.90 2.08
N VAL A 100 -6.27 -34.25 1.94
CA VAL A 100 -6.16 -32.90 1.36
C VAL A 100 -5.12 -32.89 0.24
N LEU A 101 -5.38 -32.07 -0.77
CA LEU A 101 -4.43 -31.84 -1.85
C LEU A 101 -3.40 -30.80 -1.39
N LYS A 102 -2.14 -31.19 -1.29
CA LYS A 102 -1.04 -30.27 -1.00
C LYS A 102 -0.60 -29.55 -2.27
N ILE A 103 -0.59 -28.23 -2.24
CA ILE A 103 -0.03 -27.38 -3.29
C ILE A 103 1.13 -26.54 -2.73
N ASN A 104 2.14 -26.29 -3.55
CA ASN A 104 3.36 -25.60 -3.09
C ASN A 104 3.16 -24.09 -2.94
N ASN A 105 2.21 -23.52 -3.68
CA ASN A 105 1.88 -22.10 -3.63
C ASN A 105 0.46 -21.87 -4.18
N PRO A 106 -0.16 -20.71 -3.88
CA PRO A 106 -1.56 -20.44 -4.24
C PRO A 106 -1.78 -20.02 -5.70
N ILE A 107 -0.74 -19.87 -6.52
CA ILE A 107 -0.87 -19.41 -7.90
C ILE A 107 -0.80 -20.59 -8.85
N LEU A 108 -1.94 -20.87 -9.50
CA LEU A 108 -2.07 -22.02 -10.37
C LEU A 108 -1.84 -21.64 -11.83
N THR A 109 -1.09 -22.46 -12.54
CA THR A 109 -1.07 -22.41 -14.01
C THR A 109 -2.37 -22.99 -14.57
N ASN A 110 -2.64 -22.73 -15.86
CA ASN A 110 -3.79 -23.36 -16.53
C ASN A 110 -3.73 -24.88 -16.47
N THR A 111 -2.52 -25.46 -16.56
CA THR A 111 -2.31 -26.91 -16.48
C THR A 111 -2.64 -27.44 -15.09
N ASP A 112 -2.22 -26.74 -14.04
CA ASP A 112 -2.49 -27.15 -12.66
C ASP A 112 -3.99 -27.10 -12.35
N LEU A 113 -4.66 -26.04 -12.79
CA LEU A 113 -6.11 -25.93 -12.66
C LEU A 113 -6.85 -27.06 -13.38
N MET A 114 -6.41 -27.41 -14.60
CA MET A 114 -7.00 -28.52 -15.36
C MET A 114 -6.82 -29.86 -14.66
N LYS A 115 -5.68 -30.11 -14.01
CA LYS A 115 -5.47 -31.30 -13.17
C LYS A 115 -6.48 -31.35 -12.02
N ILE A 116 -6.70 -30.20 -11.35
CA ILE A 116 -7.67 -30.11 -10.24
C ILE A 116 -9.10 -30.32 -10.76
N LYS A 117 -9.50 -29.67 -11.87
CA LYS A 117 -10.83 -29.87 -12.49
C LYS A 117 -11.12 -31.33 -12.83
N ASN A 118 -10.11 -32.08 -13.22
CA ASN A 118 -10.23 -33.48 -13.60
C ASN A 118 -9.83 -34.47 -12.49
N LEU A 119 -9.71 -34.00 -11.25
CA LEU A 119 -9.32 -34.83 -10.11
C LEU A 119 -10.39 -35.88 -9.84
N LYS A 120 -10.00 -37.17 -9.95
CA LYS A 120 -10.87 -38.35 -9.72
C LYS A 120 -10.42 -39.19 -8.54
N ALA A 121 -9.58 -38.62 -7.66
CA ALA A 121 -9.12 -39.33 -6.47
C ALA A 121 -10.25 -39.46 -5.44
N ASP A 122 -10.27 -40.59 -4.72
CA ASP A 122 -11.22 -40.82 -3.64
C ASP A 122 -11.12 -39.74 -2.57
N GLY A 123 -12.27 -39.25 -2.11
CA GLY A 123 -12.36 -38.18 -1.12
C GLY A 123 -12.34 -36.76 -1.71
N PHE A 124 -12.26 -36.61 -3.02
CA PHE A 124 -12.32 -35.30 -3.68
C PHE A 124 -13.50 -35.22 -4.65
N LYS A 125 -14.27 -34.16 -4.54
CA LYS A 125 -15.29 -33.78 -5.52
C LYS A 125 -15.19 -32.30 -5.83
N VAL A 126 -14.90 -32.01 -7.09
CA VAL A 126 -14.70 -30.66 -7.61
C VAL A 126 -15.95 -30.20 -8.35
N GLU A 127 -16.42 -29.01 -8.05
CA GLU A 127 -17.52 -28.35 -8.76
C GLU A 127 -17.09 -26.98 -9.25
N VAL A 128 -17.42 -26.66 -10.50
CA VAL A 128 -17.13 -25.35 -11.10
C VAL A 128 -18.41 -24.52 -11.10
N LEU A 129 -18.38 -23.38 -10.43
CA LEU A 129 -19.47 -22.43 -10.37
C LEU A 129 -19.16 -21.19 -11.19
N PRO A 130 -20.00 -20.85 -12.19
CA PRO A 130 -19.81 -19.65 -12.98
C PRO A 130 -20.11 -18.40 -12.14
N ILE A 131 -19.19 -17.43 -12.16
CA ILE A 131 -19.38 -16.10 -11.60
C ILE A 131 -19.63 -15.05 -12.68
N ILE A 132 -20.24 -15.48 -13.78
CA ILE A 132 -20.77 -14.61 -14.82
C ILE A 132 -22.29 -14.55 -14.72
N TYR A 133 -22.87 -13.43 -15.14
CA TYR A 133 -24.31 -13.23 -15.12
C TYR A 133 -24.78 -12.44 -16.34
N TYR A 134 -26.04 -12.58 -16.68
CA TYR A 134 -26.62 -11.87 -17.80
C TYR A 134 -26.73 -10.37 -17.50
N LYS A 135 -26.24 -9.52 -18.40
CA LYS A 135 -26.11 -8.05 -18.20
C LYS A 135 -27.38 -7.29 -17.77
N ASN A 136 -28.55 -7.89 -17.97
CA ASN A 136 -29.83 -7.32 -17.53
C ASN A 136 -30.26 -7.81 -16.13
N THR A 137 -29.43 -8.61 -15.46
CA THR A 137 -29.66 -9.05 -14.09
C THR A 137 -28.86 -8.16 -13.14
N SER A 138 -29.39 -7.84 -11.95
CA SER A 138 -28.63 -7.08 -10.97
C SER A 138 -27.49 -7.89 -10.36
N LEU A 139 -26.41 -7.22 -9.98
CA LEU A 139 -25.26 -7.82 -9.33
C LEU A 139 -25.65 -8.53 -8.02
N GLU A 140 -26.59 -7.96 -7.25
CA GLU A 140 -27.07 -8.56 -6.00
C GLU A 140 -27.73 -9.93 -6.26
N LYS A 141 -28.60 -10.04 -7.30
CA LYS A 141 -29.21 -11.31 -7.68
C LYS A 141 -28.18 -12.32 -8.18
N ALA A 142 -27.14 -11.86 -8.87
CA ALA A 142 -26.06 -12.73 -9.32
C ALA A 142 -25.28 -13.33 -8.14
N VAL A 143 -25.00 -12.55 -7.09
CA VAL A 143 -24.38 -13.04 -5.87
C VAL A 143 -25.29 -13.98 -5.09
N ASP A 144 -26.60 -13.67 -4.98
CA ASP A 144 -27.57 -14.55 -4.34
C ASP A 144 -27.69 -15.91 -5.05
N ARG A 145 -27.65 -15.92 -6.39
CA ARG A 145 -27.59 -17.15 -7.17
C ARG A 145 -26.34 -17.98 -6.83
N LEU A 146 -25.19 -17.33 -6.69
CA LEU A 146 -23.95 -18.01 -6.33
C LEU A 146 -24.07 -18.75 -5.00
N TYR A 147 -24.77 -18.18 -4.00
CA TYR A 147 -25.03 -18.86 -2.72
C TYR A 147 -25.86 -20.13 -2.91
N ILE A 148 -26.89 -20.08 -3.74
CA ILE A 148 -27.77 -21.23 -4.03
C ILE A 148 -26.98 -22.34 -4.74
N GLU A 149 -26.15 -21.98 -5.72
CA GLU A 149 -25.31 -22.94 -6.46
C GLU A 149 -24.26 -23.58 -5.55
N ALA A 150 -23.62 -22.80 -4.65
CA ALA A 150 -22.68 -23.31 -3.66
C ALA A 150 -23.33 -24.27 -2.65
N ASP A 151 -24.56 -23.97 -2.21
CA ASP A 151 -25.33 -24.85 -1.33
C ASP A 151 -25.70 -26.18 -2.02
N ARG A 152 -26.01 -26.13 -3.31
CA ARG A 152 -26.25 -27.34 -4.10
C ARG A 152 -24.98 -28.17 -4.20
N ALA A 153 -23.86 -27.55 -4.59
CA ALA A 153 -22.57 -28.23 -4.68
C ALA A 153 -22.17 -28.90 -3.36
N TYR A 154 -22.35 -28.18 -2.24
CA TYR A 154 -22.09 -28.71 -0.90
C TYR A 154 -22.96 -29.93 -0.57
N ARG A 155 -24.29 -29.87 -0.82
CA ARG A 155 -25.21 -30.99 -0.60
C ARG A 155 -24.89 -32.19 -1.49
N ASP A 156 -24.39 -31.94 -2.69
CA ASP A 156 -23.95 -32.98 -3.63
C ASP A 156 -22.59 -33.57 -3.27
N GLY A 157 -21.97 -33.10 -2.17
CA GLY A 157 -20.72 -33.62 -1.61
C GLY A 157 -19.44 -32.98 -2.19
N ALA A 158 -19.53 -31.84 -2.87
CA ALA A 158 -18.35 -31.11 -3.30
C ALA A 158 -17.54 -30.62 -2.08
N ASN A 159 -16.21 -30.72 -2.16
CA ASN A 159 -15.28 -30.17 -1.18
C ASN A 159 -14.25 -29.21 -1.80
N ILE A 160 -14.26 -29.07 -3.11
CA ILE A 160 -13.52 -28.05 -3.85
C ILE A 160 -14.48 -27.32 -4.78
N ILE A 161 -14.63 -26.02 -4.60
CA ILE A 161 -15.40 -25.15 -5.49
C ILE A 161 -14.43 -24.29 -6.27
N ILE A 162 -14.58 -24.27 -7.61
CA ILE A 162 -13.86 -23.38 -8.49
C ILE A 162 -14.82 -22.31 -8.99
N LEU A 163 -14.61 -21.06 -8.57
CA LEU A 163 -15.31 -19.90 -9.08
C LEU A 163 -14.67 -19.49 -10.41
N SER A 164 -15.43 -19.41 -11.49
CA SER A 164 -14.90 -19.13 -12.81
C SER A 164 -15.65 -18.00 -13.51
N ASP A 165 -14.93 -17.00 -13.98
CA ASP A 165 -15.46 -15.94 -14.86
C ASP A 165 -15.20 -16.19 -16.35
N ARG A 166 -14.77 -17.38 -16.72
CA ARG A 166 -14.69 -17.75 -18.14
C ARG A 166 -16.08 -17.73 -18.79
N GLY A 167 -16.13 -17.18 -19.97
CA GLY A 167 -17.36 -17.05 -20.73
C GLY A 167 -17.94 -15.63 -20.71
N VAL A 168 -17.18 -14.64 -20.26
CA VAL A 168 -17.52 -13.23 -20.49
C VAL A 168 -17.60 -12.99 -21.98
N ASP A 169 -18.73 -12.47 -22.44
CA ASP A 169 -19.05 -12.17 -23.82
C ASP A 169 -19.97 -10.95 -23.90
N GLU A 170 -20.54 -10.67 -25.05
CA GLU A 170 -21.43 -9.52 -25.29
C GLU A 170 -22.65 -9.46 -24.35
N ASN A 171 -23.07 -10.60 -23.80
CA ASN A 171 -24.28 -10.74 -22.99
C ASN A 171 -23.98 -11.06 -21.51
N HIS A 172 -22.80 -11.57 -21.22
CA HIS A 172 -22.42 -12.04 -19.89
C HIS A 172 -21.31 -11.17 -19.31
N VAL A 173 -21.58 -10.70 -18.11
CA VAL A 173 -20.69 -9.85 -17.30
C VAL A 173 -20.17 -10.66 -16.13
N ALA A 174 -18.92 -10.43 -15.70
CA ALA A 174 -18.36 -11.08 -14.53
C ALA A 174 -18.77 -10.36 -13.23
N ILE A 175 -19.11 -11.13 -12.20
CA ILE A 175 -19.09 -10.60 -10.83
C ILE A 175 -17.64 -10.22 -10.51
N PRO A 176 -17.34 -9.03 -9.95
CA PRO A 176 -15.98 -8.71 -9.51
C PRO A 176 -15.41 -9.83 -8.66
N SER A 177 -14.24 -10.34 -9.03
CA SER A 177 -13.70 -11.57 -8.44
C SER A 177 -13.52 -11.46 -6.92
N LEU A 178 -13.08 -10.30 -6.43
CA LEU A 178 -12.95 -10.05 -4.99
C LEU A 178 -14.31 -10.08 -4.28
N LEU A 179 -15.35 -9.52 -4.89
CA LEU A 179 -16.72 -9.57 -4.33
C LEU A 179 -17.24 -11.01 -4.29
N ALA A 180 -17.06 -11.77 -5.37
CA ALA A 180 -17.50 -13.17 -5.43
C ALA A 180 -16.84 -14.03 -4.35
N VAL A 181 -15.51 -13.92 -4.20
CA VAL A 181 -14.75 -14.65 -3.18
C VAL A 181 -15.17 -14.23 -1.78
N ALA A 182 -15.18 -12.94 -1.49
CA ALA A 182 -15.50 -12.43 -0.15
C ALA A 182 -16.95 -12.74 0.26
N ALA A 183 -17.89 -12.52 -0.65
CA ALA A 183 -19.31 -12.80 -0.40
C ALA A 183 -19.54 -14.29 -0.12
N LEU A 184 -19.01 -15.19 -0.95
CA LEU A 184 -19.15 -16.62 -0.73
C LEU A 184 -18.44 -17.09 0.55
N GLN A 185 -17.23 -16.60 0.82
CA GLN A 185 -16.49 -16.87 2.05
C GLN A 185 -17.34 -16.52 3.28
N GLN A 186 -17.93 -15.32 3.33
CA GLN A 186 -18.76 -14.88 4.45
C GLN A 186 -20.04 -15.72 4.58
N TYR A 187 -20.67 -16.04 3.47
CA TYR A 187 -21.84 -16.90 3.44
C TYR A 187 -21.55 -18.29 3.99
N LEU A 188 -20.45 -18.91 3.57
CA LEU A 188 -20.03 -20.24 4.04
C LEU A 188 -19.63 -20.24 5.50
N VAL A 189 -18.98 -19.19 6.00
CA VAL A 189 -18.67 -19.01 7.43
C VAL A 189 -19.98 -18.89 8.23
N LYS A 190 -20.89 -18.02 7.82
CA LYS A 190 -22.17 -17.79 8.48
C LYS A 190 -23.05 -19.05 8.52
N THR A 191 -23.01 -19.86 7.46
CA THR A 191 -23.78 -21.12 7.36
C THR A 191 -23.01 -22.33 7.88
N LYS A 192 -21.81 -22.15 8.47
CA LYS A 192 -20.96 -23.20 9.06
C LYS A 192 -20.50 -24.28 8.06
N LYS A 193 -20.30 -23.91 6.81
CA LYS A 193 -19.88 -24.81 5.72
C LYS A 193 -18.43 -24.59 5.28
N ARG A 194 -17.78 -23.51 5.75
CA ARG A 194 -16.49 -23.08 5.20
C ARG A 194 -15.37 -24.10 5.36
N THR A 195 -15.33 -24.84 6.46
CA THR A 195 -14.31 -25.87 6.72
C THR A 195 -14.46 -27.11 5.84
N SER A 196 -15.63 -27.32 5.25
CA SER A 196 -15.88 -28.43 4.32
C SER A 196 -15.55 -28.12 2.86
N LEU A 197 -15.26 -26.85 2.54
CA LEU A 197 -15.08 -26.38 1.18
C LEU A 197 -13.81 -25.55 1.02
N SER A 198 -13.00 -25.83 0.00
CA SER A 198 -11.95 -24.95 -0.49
C SER A 198 -12.44 -24.13 -1.68
N LEU A 199 -12.08 -22.85 -1.72
CA LEU A 199 -12.46 -21.92 -2.78
C LEU A 199 -11.27 -21.65 -3.69
N ILE A 200 -11.33 -22.10 -4.92
CA ILE A 200 -10.36 -21.76 -5.98
C ILE A 200 -11.00 -20.73 -6.90
N LEU A 201 -10.23 -19.74 -7.32
CA LEU A 201 -10.67 -18.73 -8.26
C LEU A 201 -9.97 -18.92 -9.62
N GLU A 202 -10.74 -19.02 -10.68
CA GLU A 202 -10.30 -18.91 -12.07
C GLU A 202 -10.82 -17.59 -12.64
N SER A 203 -9.94 -16.59 -12.77
CA SER A 203 -10.39 -15.25 -13.13
C SER A 203 -9.45 -14.52 -14.08
N GLY A 204 -10.05 -13.73 -14.97
CA GLY A 204 -9.35 -12.79 -15.83
C GLY A 204 -8.93 -11.49 -15.12
N GLU A 205 -9.48 -11.18 -13.96
CA GLU A 205 -9.31 -9.88 -13.33
C GLU A 205 -7.95 -9.71 -12.61
N PRO A 206 -7.44 -10.66 -11.76
CA PRO A 206 -6.22 -10.47 -11.00
C PRO A 206 -4.97 -10.49 -11.88
N ARG A 207 -4.10 -9.51 -11.69
CA ARG A 207 -2.86 -9.34 -12.47
C ARG A 207 -1.70 -8.73 -11.73
N GLU A 208 -1.94 -8.02 -10.62
CA GLU A 208 -0.94 -7.35 -9.79
C GLU A 208 -0.87 -8.03 -8.42
N VAL A 209 0.29 -7.95 -7.76
CA VAL A 209 0.53 -8.59 -6.45
C VAL A 209 -0.59 -8.29 -5.44
N HIS A 210 -1.03 -7.04 -5.36
CA HIS A 210 -2.07 -6.62 -4.43
C HIS A 210 -3.42 -7.33 -4.66
N HIS A 211 -3.76 -7.62 -5.93
CA HIS A 211 -4.99 -8.35 -6.26
C HIS A 211 -4.99 -9.75 -5.65
N PHE A 212 -3.88 -10.45 -5.76
CA PHE A 212 -3.73 -11.80 -5.20
C PHE A 212 -3.73 -11.77 -3.66
N ALA A 213 -3.06 -10.80 -3.06
CA ALA A 213 -3.06 -10.63 -1.61
C ALA A 213 -4.47 -10.39 -1.06
N THR A 214 -5.27 -9.53 -1.70
CA THR A 214 -6.65 -9.29 -1.28
C THR A 214 -7.53 -10.52 -1.47
N LEU A 215 -7.43 -11.22 -2.59
CA LEU A 215 -8.19 -12.46 -2.84
C LEU A 215 -7.89 -13.53 -1.79
N LEU A 216 -6.63 -13.77 -1.48
CA LEU A 216 -6.24 -14.69 -0.40
C LEU A 216 -6.72 -14.21 0.97
N GLY A 217 -6.53 -12.94 1.26
CA GLY A 217 -6.95 -12.32 2.53
C GLY A 217 -8.46 -12.36 2.76
N PHE A 218 -9.26 -12.41 1.70
CA PHE A 218 -10.73 -12.53 1.78
C PHE A 218 -11.24 -13.96 1.53
N GLY A 219 -10.37 -14.96 1.36
CA GLY A 219 -10.77 -16.35 1.49
C GLY A 219 -10.48 -17.27 0.31
N ALA A 220 -9.89 -16.80 -0.80
CA ALA A 220 -9.46 -17.69 -1.86
C ALA A 220 -8.37 -18.64 -1.35
N SER A 221 -8.46 -19.92 -1.70
CA SER A 221 -7.45 -20.93 -1.38
C SER A 221 -6.34 -20.97 -2.42
N ALA A 222 -6.70 -20.80 -3.70
CA ALA A 222 -5.77 -20.72 -4.81
C ALA A 222 -6.40 -19.91 -5.95
N ILE A 223 -5.57 -19.40 -6.85
CA ILE A 223 -5.99 -18.50 -7.92
C ILE A 223 -5.30 -18.90 -9.23
N ASN A 224 -6.08 -19.04 -10.29
CA ASN A 224 -5.58 -19.12 -11.65
C ASN A 224 -5.87 -17.81 -12.39
N PRO A 225 -4.86 -16.95 -12.62
CA PRO A 225 -5.02 -15.69 -13.33
C PRO A 225 -4.89 -15.91 -14.86
N TYR A 226 -5.85 -16.59 -15.46
CA TYR A 226 -5.71 -17.07 -16.83
C TYR A 226 -5.44 -15.95 -17.84
N LEU A 227 -6.09 -14.78 -17.71
CA LEU A 227 -5.92 -13.69 -18.66
C LEU A 227 -4.57 -12.97 -18.47
N ALA A 228 -4.07 -12.87 -17.25
CA ALA A 228 -2.73 -12.35 -17.01
C ALA A 228 -1.66 -13.28 -17.59
N GLN A 229 -1.81 -14.59 -17.45
CA GLN A 229 -0.91 -15.58 -18.09
C GLN A 229 -1.02 -15.52 -19.62
N ASP A 230 -2.22 -15.36 -20.20
CA ASP A 230 -2.40 -15.13 -21.63
C ASP A 230 -1.79 -13.79 -22.09
N THR A 231 -1.78 -12.78 -21.22
CA THR A 231 -1.11 -11.50 -21.49
C THR A 231 0.41 -11.65 -21.50
N VAL A 232 0.99 -12.46 -20.62
CA VAL A 232 2.43 -12.82 -20.69
C VAL A 232 2.75 -13.48 -22.03
N LYS A 233 1.89 -14.39 -22.51
CA LYS A 233 2.03 -14.99 -23.83
C LYS A 233 2.01 -13.93 -24.94
N GLN A 234 1.11 -12.96 -24.85
CA GLN A 234 1.04 -11.86 -25.79
C GLN A 234 2.37 -11.06 -25.85
N LEU A 235 2.96 -10.75 -24.69
CA LEU A 235 4.22 -10.00 -24.63
C LEU A 235 5.37 -10.76 -25.32
N VAL A 236 5.39 -12.09 -25.20
CA VAL A 236 6.37 -12.94 -25.91
C VAL A 236 6.07 -12.99 -27.42
N ASP A 237 4.83 -13.25 -27.81
CA ASP A 237 4.42 -13.37 -29.21
C ASP A 237 4.61 -12.05 -29.99
N GLU A 238 4.42 -10.90 -29.33
CA GLU A 238 4.60 -9.56 -29.91
C GLU A 238 6.05 -9.03 -29.80
N HIS A 239 6.98 -9.88 -29.37
CA HIS A 239 8.40 -9.53 -29.19
C HIS A 239 8.67 -8.35 -28.23
N MET A 240 7.74 -8.08 -27.32
CA MET A 240 7.95 -7.12 -26.23
C MET A 240 8.78 -7.73 -25.09
N LEU A 241 8.79 -9.05 -25.00
CA LEU A 241 9.58 -9.84 -24.06
C LEU A 241 10.32 -10.94 -24.83
N ASP A 242 11.65 -10.83 -24.90
CA ASP A 242 12.52 -11.86 -25.48
C ASP A 242 12.84 -12.92 -24.43
N LYS A 243 11.95 -13.89 -24.29
CA LYS A 243 12.05 -14.97 -23.29
C LYS A 243 11.15 -16.15 -23.70
N ASP A 244 11.55 -17.36 -23.29
CA ASP A 244 10.67 -18.51 -23.41
C ASP A 244 9.37 -18.31 -22.63
N TYR A 245 8.26 -18.71 -23.20
CA TYR A 245 6.93 -18.53 -22.62
C TYR A 245 6.78 -19.17 -21.24
N TYR A 246 7.23 -20.41 -21.08
CA TYR A 246 7.11 -21.11 -19.79
C TYR A 246 7.97 -20.46 -18.73
N ALA A 247 9.20 -20.08 -19.07
CA ALA A 247 10.08 -19.33 -18.16
C ALA A 247 9.47 -17.96 -17.80
N ALA A 248 8.80 -17.28 -18.73
CA ALA A 248 8.14 -16.01 -18.47
C ALA A 248 6.95 -16.15 -17.51
N ILE A 249 6.15 -17.23 -17.67
CA ILE A 249 5.04 -17.55 -16.74
C ILE A 249 5.57 -17.91 -15.36
N ASP A 250 6.63 -18.71 -15.27
CA ASP A 250 7.23 -19.10 -13.99
C ASP A 250 7.76 -17.88 -13.25
N ASP A 251 8.42 -16.96 -13.94
CA ASP A 251 8.90 -15.71 -13.34
C ASP A 251 7.76 -14.78 -12.93
N TYR A 252 6.71 -14.67 -13.75
CA TYR A 252 5.51 -13.91 -13.37
C TYR A 252 4.88 -14.47 -12.09
N ASN A 253 4.67 -15.78 -12.03
CA ASN A 253 4.10 -16.45 -10.85
C ASN A 253 5.02 -16.30 -9.63
N HIS A 254 6.34 -16.43 -9.82
CA HIS A 254 7.32 -16.25 -8.76
C HIS A 254 7.28 -14.82 -8.19
N ALA A 255 7.18 -13.81 -9.05
CA ALA A 255 7.05 -12.40 -8.61
C ALA A 255 5.80 -12.19 -7.76
N ILE A 256 4.66 -12.76 -8.15
CA ILE A 256 3.43 -12.71 -7.38
C ILE A 256 3.60 -13.36 -6.01
N ILE A 257 4.17 -14.56 -5.95
CA ILE A 257 4.37 -15.30 -4.69
C ILE A 257 5.30 -14.53 -3.76
N THR A 258 6.42 -14.04 -4.26
CA THR A 258 7.37 -13.23 -3.49
C THR A 258 6.70 -11.96 -2.95
N GLY A 259 5.87 -11.31 -3.75
CA GLY A 259 5.11 -10.14 -3.32
C GLY A 259 4.08 -10.46 -2.23
N ILE A 260 3.36 -11.58 -2.33
CA ILE A 260 2.42 -12.05 -1.29
C ILE A 260 3.17 -12.35 0.02
N VAL A 261 4.31 -13.03 -0.06
CA VAL A 261 5.17 -13.30 1.11
C VAL A 261 5.56 -12.00 1.80
N LYS A 262 5.98 -10.99 1.04
CA LYS A 262 6.33 -9.68 1.57
C LYS A 262 5.14 -8.97 2.25
N ILE A 263 3.96 -9.06 1.67
CA ILE A 263 2.73 -8.48 2.26
C ILE A 263 2.37 -9.19 3.56
N ALA A 264 2.44 -10.53 3.60
CA ALA A 264 2.21 -11.30 4.83
C ALA A 264 3.28 -10.98 5.91
N ALA A 265 4.53 -10.84 5.49
CA ALA A 265 5.65 -10.50 6.37
C ALA A 265 5.46 -9.14 7.07
N LYS A 266 4.80 -8.15 6.44
CA LYS A 266 4.46 -6.86 7.08
C LYS A 266 3.60 -7.02 8.34
N MET A 267 2.83 -8.09 8.42
CA MET A 267 1.98 -8.43 9.57
C MET A 267 2.61 -9.48 10.50
N GLY A 268 3.86 -9.87 10.26
CA GLY A 268 4.52 -10.91 11.04
C GLY A 268 3.98 -12.32 10.75
N ILE A 269 3.30 -12.53 9.62
CA ILE A 269 2.73 -13.81 9.22
C ILE A 269 3.72 -14.58 8.37
N SER A 270 4.08 -15.79 8.81
CA SER A 270 5.06 -16.66 8.16
C SER A 270 4.45 -17.82 7.36
N THR A 271 3.13 -17.98 7.37
CA THR A 271 2.47 -19.02 6.56
C THR A 271 1.33 -18.41 5.74
N ILE A 272 1.29 -18.69 4.46
CA ILE A 272 0.22 -18.20 3.58
C ILE A 272 -1.13 -18.79 4.00
N GLN A 273 -1.14 -19.98 4.57
CA GLN A 273 -2.37 -20.57 5.11
C GLN A 273 -2.98 -19.75 6.26
N SER A 274 -2.15 -19.14 7.11
CA SER A 274 -2.63 -18.23 8.17
C SER A 274 -3.04 -16.87 7.62
N TYR A 275 -2.51 -16.47 6.46
CA TYR A 275 -2.92 -15.25 5.77
C TYR A 275 -4.28 -15.40 5.09
N GLN A 276 -4.63 -16.61 4.67
CA GLN A 276 -5.89 -16.91 4.00
C GLN A 276 -7.11 -16.59 4.89
N GLY A 277 -8.01 -15.75 4.39
CA GLY A 277 -9.20 -15.34 5.13
C GLY A 277 -8.94 -14.40 6.33
N SER A 278 -7.73 -13.89 6.47
CA SER A 278 -7.32 -13.03 7.59
C SER A 278 -7.95 -11.63 7.58
N LYS A 279 -8.37 -11.13 6.41
CA LYS A 279 -8.97 -9.79 6.22
C LYS A 279 -8.10 -8.65 6.73
N ILE A 280 -6.77 -8.77 6.61
CA ILE A 280 -5.80 -7.80 7.11
C ILE A 280 -5.70 -6.61 6.15
N PHE A 281 -6.82 -5.92 5.99
CA PHE A 281 -6.97 -4.74 5.15
C PHE A 281 -7.82 -3.70 5.86
N GLU A 282 -7.70 -2.45 5.43
CA GLU A 282 -8.64 -1.39 5.75
C GLU A 282 -9.30 -0.91 4.46
N ALA A 283 -10.64 -0.90 4.45
CA ALA A 283 -11.40 -0.41 3.32
C ALA A 283 -11.52 1.12 3.37
N ILE A 284 -11.35 1.76 2.23
CA ILE A 284 -11.53 3.21 2.06
C ILE A 284 -12.46 3.44 0.88
N GLY A 285 -13.60 4.09 1.13
CA GLY A 285 -14.51 4.51 0.08
C GLY A 285 -15.53 3.46 -0.34
N ILE A 286 -15.83 2.49 0.53
CA ILE A 286 -16.92 1.52 0.32
C ILE A 286 -17.99 1.74 1.39
N ASP A 287 -19.25 1.77 0.97
CA ASP A 287 -20.39 1.94 1.85
C ASP A 287 -20.46 0.83 2.91
N LYS A 288 -20.89 1.20 4.11
CA LYS A 288 -20.98 0.29 5.25
C LYS A 288 -21.89 -0.92 4.97
N SER A 289 -22.96 -0.76 4.21
CA SER A 289 -23.86 -1.87 3.85
C SER A 289 -23.16 -2.96 3.04
N VAL A 290 -22.24 -2.58 2.16
CA VAL A 290 -21.41 -3.51 1.37
C VAL A 290 -20.39 -4.21 2.27
N ILE A 291 -19.72 -3.44 3.15
CA ILE A 291 -18.72 -3.99 4.08
C ILE A 291 -19.38 -4.99 5.03
N ASP A 292 -20.48 -4.62 5.69
CA ASP A 292 -21.14 -5.46 6.67
C ASP A 292 -21.68 -6.77 6.04
N LYS A 293 -22.16 -6.72 4.80
CA LYS A 293 -22.75 -7.87 4.11
C LYS A 293 -21.70 -8.80 3.49
N TYR A 294 -20.68 -8.24 2.80
CA TYR A 294 -19.77 -9.02 1.96
C TYR A 294 -18.33 -9.07 2.49
N PHE A 295 -17.90 -8.06 3.23
CA PHE A 295 -16.57 -7.92 3.81
C PHE A 295 -16.59 -7.82 5.33
N THR A 296 -17.47 -8.58 5.95
CA THR A 296 -17.77 -8.55 7.40
C THR A 296 -16.50 -8.55 8.25
N ASN A 297 -16.45 -7.66 9.27
CA ASN A 297 -15.32 -7.45 10.17
C ASN A 297 -14.06 -6.84 9.51
N THR A 298 -14.17 -6.30 8.32
CA THR A 298 -13.09 -5.47 7.74
C THR A 298 -13.20 -4.05 8.29
N VAL A 299 -12.08 -3.49 8.72
CA VAL A 299 -12.03 -2.10 9.20
C VAL A 299 -12.39 -1.15 8.05
N SER A 300 -13.33 -0.23 8.30
CA SER A 300 -13.74 0.79 7.35
C SER A 300 -14.16 2.04 8.11
N ARG A 301 -13.45 3.16 7.88
CA ARG A 301 -13.72 4.46 8.53
C ARG A 301 -14.22 5.51 7.55
N ILE A 302 -14.09 5.25 6.26
CA ILE A 302 -14.56 6.12 5.17
C ILE A 302 -15.51 5.30 4.31
N GLY A 303 -16.78 5.69 4.26
CA GLY A 303 -17.78 5.16 3.35
C GLY A 303 -17.58 5.64 1.92
N GLY A 304 -18.45 5.21 1.01
CA GLY A 304 -18.39 5.60 -0.40
C GLY A 304 -19.31 4.77 -1.27
N ILE A 305 -18.75 4.08 -2.26
CA ILE A 305 -19.51 3.35 -3.28
C ILE A 305 -20.42 2.27 -2.69
N THR A 306 -21.62 2.20 -3.24
CA THR A 306 -22.62 1.20 -2.94
C THR A 306 -22.46 -0.03 -3.86
N LEU A 307 -23.24 -1.08 -3.62
CA LEU A 307 -23.29 -2.23 -4.52
C LEU A 307 -23.77 -1.84 -5.93
N GLN A 308 -24.67 -0.85 -6.01
CA GLN A 308 -25.16 -0.34 -7.30
C GLN A 308 -24.05 0.40 -8.06
N ASP A 309 -23.20 1.14 -7.37
CA ASP A 309 -22.06 1.82 -8.00
C ASP A 309 -21.07 0.80 -8.54
N ILE A 310 -20.78 -0.27 -7.79
CA ILE A 310 -19.94 -1.39 -8.25
C ILE A 310 -20.56 -2.04 -9.52
N GLU A 311 -21.87 -2.26 -9.53
CA GLU A 311 -22.59 -2.80 -10.69
C GLU A 311 -22.47 -1.87 -11.91
N ASN A 312 -22.63 -0.56 -11.70
CA ASN A 312 -22.51 0.43 -12.76
C ASN A 312 -21.10 0.43 -13.36
N ASP A 313 -20.06 0.45 -12.52
CA ASP A 313 -18.66 0.42 -12.96
C ASP A 313 -18.34 -0.82 -13.82
N VAL A 314 -18.81 -1.99 -13.38
CA VAL A 314 -18.62 -3.25 -14.12
C VAL A 314 -19.35 -3.22 -15.47
N ASN A 315 -20.60 -2.76 -15.49
CA ASN A 315 -21.41 -2.65 -16.71
C ASN A 315 -20.81 -1.65 -17.70
N GLU A 316 -20.26 -0.55 -17.24
CA GLU A 316 -19.60 0.44 -18.07
C GLU A 316 -18.31 -0.09 -18.69
N LEU A 317 -17.46 -0.78 -17.90
CA LEU A 317 -16.25 -1.45 -18.42
C LEU A 317 -16.61 -2.50 -19.47
N HIS A 318 -17.63 -3.31 -19.20
CA HIS A 318 -18.12 -4.32 -20.11
C HIS A 318 -18.65 -3.69 -21.42
N SER A 319 -19.47 -2.65 -21.33
CA SER A 319 -20.04 -1.95 -22.49
C SER A 319 -18.95 -1.29 -23.34
N ALA A 320 -17.91 -0.73 -22.71
CA ALA A 320 -16.77 -0.17 -23.45
C ALA A 320 -15.96 -1.24 -24.20
N ALA A 321 -15.91 -2.48 -23.68
CA ALA A 321 -15.21 -3.59 -24.32
C ALA A 321 -16.03 -4.26 -25.42
N TYR A 322 -17.34 -4.39 -25.22
CA TYR A 322 -18.31 -5.04 -26.09
C TYR A 322 -19.37 -4.04 -26.54
N ASP A 323 -18.93 -2.96 -27.19
CA ASP A 323 -19.84 -1.92 -27.68
C ASP A 323 -20.99 -2.51 -28.51
N PRO A 324 -22.25 -2.45 -28.03
CA PRO A 324 -23.40 -3.07 -28.69
C PRO A 324 -23.75 -2.40 -30.03
N LEU A 325 -23.26 -1.18 -30.26
CA LEU A 325 -23.52 -0.43 -31.49
C LEU A 325 -22.38 -0.62 -32.52
N GLY A 326 -21.26 -1.25 -32.13
CA GLY A 326 -20.11 -1.49 -33.02
C GLY A 326 -19.45 -0.20 -33.53
N LEU A 327 -19.64 0.91 -32.82
CA LEU A 327 -19.10 2.21 -33.21
C LEU A 327 -17.63 2.38 -32.79
N GLU A 328 -17.21 1.69 -31.75
CA GLU A 328 -15.86 1.74 -31.24
C GLU A 328 -15.04 0.58 -31.82
N THR A 329 -14.15 0.89 -32.73
CA THR A 329 -13.26 -0.08 -33.37
C THR A 329 -11.88 -0.17 -32.73
N ASP A 330 -11.53 0.80 -31.87
CA ASP A 330 -10.27 0.83 -31.15
C ASP A 330 -10.35 -0.02 -29.88
N VAL A 331 -9.62 -1.14 -29.89
CA VAL A 331 -9.50 -2.07 -28.76
C VAL A 331 -8.19 -1.89 -27.98
N THR A 332 -7.42 -0.84 -28.26
CA THR A 332 -6.18 -0.54 -27.53
C THR A 332 -6.47 -0.21 -26.06
N LEU A 333 -5.53 -0.50 -25.19
CA LEU A 333 -5.67 -0.24 -23.77
C LEU A 333 -5.39 1.23 -23.46
N ASP A 334 -6.30 1.82 -22.70
CA ASP A 334 -6.15 3.18 -22.22
C ASP A 334 -5.02 3.29 -21.18
N SER A 335 -4.38 4.47 -21.10
CA SER A 335 -3.45 4.81 -20.04
C SER A 335 -4.17 5.61 -18.96
N LYS A 336 -4.09 5.16 -17.70
CA LYS A 336 -4.60 5.90 -16.54
C LYS A 336 -3.61 6.95 -16.01
N GLY A 337 -2.40 7.02 -16.56
CA GLY A 337 -1.41 7.98 -16.11
C GLY A 337 -0.88 7.75 -14.71
N ARG A 338 -0.87 6.51 -14.21
CA ARG A 338 -0.52 6.14 -12.83
C ARG A 338 0.79 6.74 -12.30
N HIS A 339 1.78 6.90 -13.17
CA HIS A 339 3.11 7.43 -12.81
C HIS A 339 3.44 8.78 -13.45
N LYS A 340 2.59 9.27 -14.33
CA LYS A 340 2.78 10.54 -15.07
C LYS A 340 1.43 11.10 -15.47
N MET A 341 1.24 12.39 -15.26
CA MET A 341 0.07 13.09 -15.76
C MET A 341 -0.13 12.85 -17.27
N ARG A 342 -1.35 12.50 -17.64
CA ARG A 342 -1.78 12.37 -19.03
C ARG A 342 -3.15 13.00 -19.22
N SER A 343 -3.42 13.52 -20.38
CA SER A 343 -4.73 14.09 -20.72
C SER A 343 -5.80 13.00 -20.67
N GLY A 344 -6.91 13.24 -19.97
CA GLY A 344 -8.02 12.28 -19.83
C GLY A 344 -7.76 11.12 -18.85
N ALA A 345 -6.71 11.21 -18.05
CA ALA A 345 -6.35 10.22 -17.03
C ALA A 345 -6.47 10.82 -15.63
N ASP A 346 -5.95 10.13 -14.61
CA ASP A 346 -5.97 10.60 -13.23
C ASP A 346 -5.25 11.93 -13.06
N ASP A 347 -5.80 12.79 -12.20
CA ASP A 347 -5.15 14.02 -11.78
C ASP A 347 -3.93 13.71 -10.89
N HIS A 348 -2.95 14.62 -10.94
CA HIS A 348 -1.75 14.53 -10.11
C HIS A 348 -1.54 15.80 -9.33
N LEU A 349 -1.21 15.68 -8.04
CA LEU A 349 -0.86 16.84 -7.20
C LEU A 349 0.39 17.56 -7.70
N TYR A 350 1.36 16.80 -8.27
CA TYR A 350 2.57 17.33 -8.89
C TYR A 350 2.42 17.32 -10.42
N ASN A 351 1.67 18.26 -10.94
CA ASN A 351 1.43 18.43 -12.37
C ASN A 351 2.29 19.56 -12.96
N PRO A 352 2.37 19.67 -14.30
CA PRO A 352 3.16 20.71 -14.94
C PRO A 352 2.82 22.14 -14.52
N ALA A 353 1.55 22.44 -14.26
CA ALA A 353 1.11 23.79 -13.88
C ALA A 353 1.57 24.16 -12.47
N THR A 354 1.34 23.30 -11.48
CA THR A 354 1.76 23.53 -10.09
C THR A 354 3.28 23.61 -9.98
N ILE A 355 4.02 22.70 -10.65
CA ILE A 355 5.49 22.72 -10.66
C ILE A 355 6.01 24.01 -11.30
N HIS A 356 5.44 24.42 -12.44
CA HIS A 356 5.87 25.64 -13.13
C HIS A 356 5.65 26.88 -12.27
N LEU A 357 4.45 27.04 -11.70
CA LEU A 357 4.13 28.20 -10.84
C LEU A 357 5.06 28.26 -9.62
N LEU A 358 5.30 27.12 -8.94
CA LEU A 358 6.21 27.09 -7.80
C LEU A 358 7.62 27.47 -8.18
N GLN A 359 8.16 26.89 -9.25
CA GLN A 359 9.52 27.17 -9.72
C GLN A 359 9.70 28.63 -10.16
N GLN A 360 8.76 29.17 -10.93
CA GLN A 360 8.85 30.54 -11.41
C GLN A 360 8.67 31.57 -10.30
N SER A 361 7.73 31.35 -9.37
CA SER A 361 7.52 32.24 -8.23
C SER A 361 8.76 32.33 -7.33
N THR A 362 9.38 31.18 -7.06
CA THR A 362 10.58 31.12 -6.19
C THR A 362 11.82 31.68 -6.90
N GLN A 363 12.02 31.40 -8.18
CA GLN A 363 13.16 31.93 -8.96
C GLN A 363 13.10 33.45 -9.13
N ARG A 364 11.91 34.01 -9.30
CA ARG A 364 11.70 35.45 -9.49
C ARG A 364 11.49 36.22 -8.18
N GLY A 365 11.22 35.53 -7.07
CA GLY A 365 10.76 36.12 -5.82
C GLY A 365 9.40 36.81 -5.96
N ASP A 366 8.53 36.29 -6.84
CA ASP A 366 7.23 36.88 -7.15
C ASP A 366 6.13 36.30 -6.25
N TYR A 367 5.75 37.06 -5.23
CA TYR A 367 4.73 36.67 -4.26
C TYR A 367 3.33 36.53 -4.89
N ASN A 368 2.99 37.34 -5.91
CA ASN A 368 1.69 37.23 -6.55
C ASN A 368 1.58 35.92 -7.35
N MET A 369 2.67 35.50 -7.99
CA MET A 369 2.73 34.21 -8.66
C MET A 369 2.70 33.05 -7.64
N PHE A 370 3.30 33.22 -6.47
CA PHE A 370 3.20 32.25 -5.37
C PHE A 370 1.76 32.11 -4.87
N LYS A 371 1.00 33.20 -4.76
CA LYS A 371 -0.44 33.16 -4.45
C LYS A 371 -1.26 32.42 -5.51
N GLN A 372 -0.90 32.54 -6.79
CA GLN A 372 -1.55 31.75 -7.84
C GLN A 372 -1.25 30.25 -7.67
N TYR A 373 -0.02 29.91 -7.26
CA TYR A 373 0.35 28.55 -6.94
C TYR A 373 -0.49 28.01 -5.77
N THR A 374 -0.60 28.74 -4.65
CA THR A 374 -1.40 28.28 -3.48
C THR A 374 -2.87 28.10 -3.84
N ALA A 375 -3.48 29.04 -4.56
CA ALA A 375 -4.86 28.93 -4.99
C ALA A 375 -5.12 27.71 -5.91
N LEU A 376 -4.17 27.41 -6.81
CA LEU A 376 -4.27 26.20 -7.65
C LEU A 376 -4.14 24.93 -6.83
N VAL A 377 -3.23 24.89 -5.85
CA VAL A 377 -3.05 23.76 -4.94
C VAL A 377 -4.32 23.49 -4.14
N ASP A 378 -4.94 24.54 -3.59
CA ASP A 378 -6.16 24.40 -2.78
C ASP A 378 -7.32 23.87 -3.62
N GLU A 379 -7.45 24.32 -4.88
CA GLU A 379 -8.48 23.80 -5.78
C GLU A 379 -8.29 22.33 -6.14
N GLU A 380 -7.03 21.92 -6.42
CA GLU A 380 -6.72 20.54 -6.76
C GLU A 380 -6.86 19.59 -5.56
N GLU A 381 -6.55 20.04 -4.34
CA GLU A 381 -6.67 19.21 -3.13
C GLU A 381 -8.11 18.83 -2.80
N LYS A 382 -9.11 19.62 -3.20
CA LYS A 382 -10.54 19.33 -2.97
C LYS A 382 -10.96 17.98 -3.54
N ASN A 383 -10.36 17.55 -4.63
CA ASN A 383 -10.70 16.30 -5.30
C ASN A 383 -9.65 15.21 -5.14
N THR A 384 -8.63 15.41 -4.30
CA THR A 384 -7.48 14.51 -4.24
C THR A 384 -7.26 13.90 -2.88
N ASN A 385 -7.47 14.65 -1.80
CA ASN A 385 -7.20 14.21 -0.44
C ASN A 385 -8.26 14.69 0.55
N ILE A 386 -8.23 14.12 1.76
CA ILE A 386 -9.25 14.38 2.79
C ILE A 386 -9.22 15.83 3.26
N ARG A 387 -8.04 16.42 3.45
CA ARG A 387 -7.91 17.79 3.96
C ARG A 387 -8.51 18.82 3.00
N GLY A 388 -8.47 18.56 1.69
CA GLY A 388 -9.11 19.41 0.69
C GLY A 388 -10.64 19.48 0.78
N LEU A 389 -11.26 18.56 1.53
CA LEU A 389 -12.70 18.56 1.83
C LEU A 389 -13.03 19.27 3.14
N MET A 390 -12.03 19.70 3.90
CA MET A 390 -12.22 20.43 5.16
C MET A 390 -12.12 21.93 4.93
N ASP A 391 -12.76 22.70 5.82
CA ASP A 391 -12.69 24.15 5.83
C ASP A 391 -12.56 24.65 7.27
N PHE A 392 -12.06 25.88 7.41
CA PHE A 392 -11.91 26.51 8.71
C PHE A 392 -13.22 27.12 9.18
N ASN A 393 -13.53 26.93 10.45
CA ASN A 393 -14.63 27.61 11.09
C ASN A 393 -14.18 29.00 11.56
N TYR A 394 -14.14 29.94 10.61
CA TYR A 394 -13.70 31.30 10.91
C TYR A 394 -14.65 32.02 11.86
N PRO A 395 -14.16 32.70 12.92
CA PRO A 395 -14.99 33.52 13.78
C PRO A 395 -15.50 34.73 13.02
N LYS A 396 -16.72 35.23 13.38
CA LYS A 396 -17.33 36.42 12.76
C LYS A 396 -16.48 37.69 12.92
N LYS A 397 -15.62 37.75 13.94
CA LYS A 397 -14.71 38.85 14.19
C LYS A 397 -13.31 38.31 14.38
N GLY A 398 -12.36 38.74 13.56
CA GLY A 398 -10.97 38.43 13.71
C GLY A 398 -10.36 38.98 15.00
N VAL A 399 -9.26 38.36 15.47
CA VAL A 399 -8.45 38.89 16.55
C VAL A 399 -7.60 40.06 16.06
N LYS A 400 -7.14 40.90 16.97
CA LYS A 400 -6.24 42.02 16.61
C LYS A 400 -4.90 41.48 16.13
N LEU A 401 -4.26 42.17 15.22
CA LEU A 401 -2.96 41.76 14.65
C LEU A 401 -1.89 41.58 15.75
N GLU A 402 -1.96 42.37 16.80
CA GLU A 402 -1.04 42.33 17.95
C GLU A 402 -1.21 41.03 18.78
N GLU A 403 -2.35 40.38 18.67
CA GLU A 403 -2.65 39.11 19.36
C GLU A 403 -2.29 37.88 18.48
N VAL A 404 -1.94 38.10 17.21
CA VAL A 404 -1.52 37.04 16.29
C VAL A 404 -0.06 36.69 16.55
N GLU A 405 0.23 35.39 16.62
CA GLU A 405 1.60 34.91 16.79
C GLU A 405 2.51 35.37 15.63
N SER A 406 3.72 35.76 15.95
CA SER A 406 4.69 36.24 14.94
C SER A 406 5.15 35.11 14.01
N VAL A 407 5.47 35.44 12.77
CA VAL A 407 6.02 34.50 11.78
C VAL A 407 7.27 33.79 12.32
N ASP A 408 8.17 34.51 13.00
CA ASP A 408 9.39 33.94 13.57
C ASP A 408 9.08 32.86 14.63
N SER A 409 8.02 33.01 15.38
CA SER A 409 7.56 31.99 16.33
C SER A 409 6.91 30.79 15.61
N ILE A 410 6.07 31.05 14.61
CA ILE A 410 5.37 30.03 13.85
C ILE A 410 6.36 29.11 13.13
N VAL A 411 7.36 29.65 12.42
CA VAL A 411 8.32 28.86 11.61
C VAL A 411 9.18 27.91 12.44
N THR A 412 9.36 28.15 13.75
CA THR A 412 10.09 27.24 14.65
C THR A 412 9.44 25.84 14.79
N ARG A 413 8.16 25.74 14.44
CA ARG A 413 7.39 24.48 14.48
C ARG A 413 7.47 23.69 13.19
N PHE A 414 7.96 24.29 12.09
CA PHE A 414 8.08 23.62 10.81
C PHE A 414 9.32 22.75 10.74
N LYS A 415 9.14 21.60 10.10
CA LYS A 415 10.16 20.58 9.92
C LYS A 415 10.13 20.06 8.49
N THR A 416 11.25 19.60 7.97
CA THR A 416 11.24 18.81 6.73
C THR A 416 10.81 17.38 7.04
N GLY A 417 10.16 16.73 6.10
CA GLY A 417 10.05 15.28 6.10
C GLY A 417 11.44 14.62 6.15
N ALA A 418 11.51 13.40 6.70
CA ALA A 418 12.76 12.65 6.77
C ALA A 418 13.15 12.12 5.39
N MET A 419 14.18 12.70 4.80
CA MET A 419 14.74 12.30 3.50
C MET A 419 16.19 11.90 3.68
N SER A 420 16.49 10.61 3.46
CA SER A 420 17.81 10.06 3.80
C SER A 420 18.90 10.45 2.81
N TYR A 421 20.12 10.60 3.33
CA TYR A 421 21.32 10.81 2.54
C TYR A 421 21.62 9.60 1.64
N GLY A 422 21.49 9.78 0.34
CA GLY A 422 21.57 8.73 -0.69
C GLY A 422 20.21 8.43 -1.35
N SER A 423 19.09 8.71 -0.69
CA SER A 423 17.77 8.75 -1.38
C SER A 423 17.63 10.06 -2.18
N ILE A 424 18.11 11.16 -1.62
CA ILE A 424 18.33 12.45 -2.30
C ILE A 424 19.83 12.76 -2.42
N SER A 425 20.19 13.72 -3.27
CA SER A 425 21.60 14.12 -3.46
C SER A 425 22.16 14.82 -2.22
N LYS A 426 23.50 14.89 -2.15
CA LYS A 426 24.20 15.63 -1.09
C LYS A 426 23.79 17.10 -1.07
N GLU A 427 23.72 17.72 -2.24
CA GLU A 427 23.38 19.13 -2.41
C GLU A 427 21.96 19.43 -1.93
N ALA A 428 20.99 18.60 -2.29
CA ALA A 428 19.62 18.74 -1.82
C ALA A 428 19.52 18.57 -0.30
N HIS A 429 20.18 17.54 0.26
CA HIS A 429 20.17 17.27 1.69
C HIS A 429 20.80 18.41 2.51
N GLU A 430 21.90 18.98 2.04
CA GLU A 430 22.55 20.13 2.69
C GLU A 430 21.75 21.42 2.52
N THR A 431 21.14 21.64 1.35
CA THR A 431 20.32 22.83 1.09
C THR A 431 19.10 22.88 2.01
N LEU A 432 18.44 21.75 2.25
CA LEU A 432 17.34 21.66 3.20
C LEU A 432 17.78 22.03 4.61
N ALA A 433 18.94 21.55 5.06
CA ALA A 433 19.47 21.89 6.37
C ALA A 433 19.80 23.39 6.48
N ILE A 434 20.45 23.96 5.47
CA ILE A 434 20.77 25.40 5.42
C ILE A 434 19.49 26.23 5.49
N ALA A 435 18.50 25.91 4.65
CA ALA A 435 17.23 26.64 4.61
C ALA A 435 16.51 26.61 5.96
N MET A 436 16.37 25.44 6.56
CA MET A 436 15.66 25.28 7.83
C MET A 436 16.41 25.93 8.99
N ASN A 437 17.75 25.86 9.02
CA ASN A 437 18.55 26.57 10.02
C ASN A 437 18.43 28.10 9.88
N HIS A 438 18.34 28.61 8.65
CA HIS A 438 18.14 30.04 8.39
C HIS A 438 16.77 30.52 8.87
N LEU A 439 15.73 29.69 8.67
CA LEU A 439 14.35 29.96 9.09
C LEU A 439 14.07 29.63 10.57
N HIS A 440 15.02 29.13 11.32
CA HIS A 440 14.84 28.61 12.69
C HIS A 440 13.88 27.42 12.80
N GLY A 441 13.58 26.76 11.68
CA GLY A 441 12.90 25.48 11.61
C GLY A 441 13.88 24.30 11.81
N LYS A 442 13.46 23.08 11.48
CA LYS A 442 14.28 21.88 11.67
C LYS A 442 14.29 20.99 10.44
N SER A 443 15.49 20.66 9.93
CA SER A 443 15.64 19.61 8.93
C SER A 443 15.89 18.25 9.59
N ASN A 444 15.45 17.17 8.93
CA ASN A 444 15.61 15.80 9.37
C ASN A 444 16.60 15.06 8.45
N THR A 445 17.59 14.39 9.04
CA THR A 445 18.60 13.64 8.29
C THR A 445 18.05 12.46 7.51
N GLY A 446 16.88 11.93 7.89
CA GLY A 446 16.49 10.57 7.50
C GLY A 446 17.43 9.51 8.08
N GLU A 447 17.23 8.26 7.71
CA GLU A 447 17.93 7.09 8.28
C GLU A 447 19.37 6.87 7.78
N GLY A 448 19.90 7.74 6.94
CA GLY A 448 21.20 7.54 6.27
C GLY A 448 22.41 8.11 7.00
N GLY A 449 22.24 8.64 8.19
CA GLY A 449 23.30 9.37 8.90
C GLY A 449 23.55 10.77 8.31
N GLU A 450 24.62 11.40 8.77
CA GLU A 450 25.04 12.72 8.32
C GLU A 450 26.58 12.77 8.28
N ASP A 451 27.14 13.39 7.23
CA ASP A 451 28.59 13.54 7.13
C ASP A 451 29.11 14.39 8.31
N LYS A 452 30.18 13.91 8.96
CA LYS A 452 30.81 14.58 10.10
C LYS A 452 31.20 16.04 9.83
N ASP A 453 31.54 16.36 8.59
CA ASP A 453 31.97 17.70 8.19
C ASP A 453 30.82 18.72 8.24
N ARG A 454 29.55 18.25 8.27
CA ARG A 454 28.36 19.08 8.42
C ARG A 454 28.06 19.50 9.85
N LEU A 455 28.68 18.86 10.84
CA LEU A 455 28.45 19.15 12.28
C LEU A 455 29.12 20.43 12.74
N THR A 456 29.91 21.07 11.88
CA THR A 456 30.55 22.37 12.12
C THR A 456 30.09 23.38 11.08
N ILE A 457 30.03 24.66 11.49
CA ILE A 457 29.70 25.74 10.55
C ILE A 457 30.77 25.79 9.46
N GLY A 458 30.34 25.83 8.21
CA GLY A 458 31.23 25.90 7.05
C GLY A 458 32.03 27.21 7.00
N LYS A 459 33.12 27.23 6.22
CA LYS A 459 33.91 28.43 5.99
C LYS A 459 33.13 29.58 5.36
N ASP A 460 32.02 29.25 4.70
CA ASP A 460 31.04 30.17 4.12
C ASP A 460 29.98 30.68 5.12
N GLY A 461 30.15 30.37 6.39
CA GLY A 461 29.25 30.78 7.46
C GLY A 461 27.92 29.99 7.51
N LYS A 462 27.71 29.01 6.62
CA LYS A 462 26.45 28.24 6.54
C LYS A 462 26.48 27.05 7.47
N ASN A 463 25.38 26.88 8.21
CA ASN A 463 25.15 25.72 9.05
C ASN A 463 24.43 24.62 8.22
N ARG A 464 25.12 23.50 7.99
CA ARG A 464 24.63 22.34 7.24
C ARG A 464 24.17 21.19 8.16
N CYS A 465 24.25 21.36 9.46
CA CYS A 465 23.83 20.37 10.46
C CYS A 465 22.31 20.30 10.53
N SER A 466 21.75 19.13 10.31
CA SER A 466 20.31 18.92 10.50
C SER A 466 19.97 18.81 11.99
N ALA A 467 18.95 19.51 12.42
CA ALA A 467 18.55 19.54 13.84
C ALA A 467 17.96 18.22 14.33
N ILE A 468 17.29 17.46 13.44
CA ILE A 468 16.68 16.17 13.75
C ILE A 468 17.57 15.06 13.21
N LYS A 469 17.98 14.13 14.08
CA LYS A 469 18.73 12.93 13.74
C LYS A 469 17.80 11.72 13.80
N GLN A 470 17.54 11.09 12.64
CA GLN A 470 16.69 9.91 12.62
C GLN A 470 17.50 8.64 12.88
N VAL A 471 16.91 7.74 13.67
CA VAL A 471 17.45 6.42 14.00
C VAL A 471 16.42 5.38 13.56
N ALA A 472 16.76 4.59 12.53
CA ALA A 472 15.95 3.45 12.08
C ALA A 472 16.64 2.14 12.39
N SER A 473 17.97 2.12 12.30
CA SER A 473 18.84 1.01 12.68
C SER A 473 20.17 1.58 13.12
N GLY A 474 20.79 1.02 14.13
CA GLY A 474 22.12 1.41 14.61
C GLY A 474 23.24 1.21 13.58
N ARG A 475 22.97 0.57 12.43
CA ARG A 475 23.98 0.22 11.42
C ARG A 475 24.31 1.35 10.43
N PHE A 476 23.38 2.27 10.17
CA PHE A 476 23.53 3.23 9.08
C PHE A 476 23.85 4.64 9.55
N GLY A 477 25.14 4.85 9.90
CA GLY A 477 25.66 6.15 10.22
C GLY A 477 25.31 6.68 11.61
N VAL A 478 24.75 5.85 12.48
CA VAL A 478 24.46 6.20 13.87
C VAL A 478 25.73 6.06 14.71
N THR A 479 26.28 7.20 15.12
CA THR A 479 27.46 7.26 15.98
C THR A 479 27.15 8.12 17.20
N SER A 480 27.96 8.06 18.26
CA SER A 480 27.80 8.93 19.43
C SER A 480 27.86 10.42 19.06
N ARG A 481 28.77 10.79 18.12
CA ARG A 481 28.85 12.17 17.59
C ARG A 481 27.54 12.58 16.89
N TYR A 482 26.96 11.70 16.10
CA TYR A 482 25.68 11.93 15.44
C TYR A 482 24.57 12.19 16.47
N LEU A 483 24.45 11.32 17.47
CA LEU A 483 23.43 11.46 18.51
C LEU A 483 23.62 12.71 19.36
N THR A 484 24.85 13.02 19.79
CA THR A 484 25.12 14.20 20.63
C THR A 484 24.96 15.53 19.89
N SER A 485 24.99 15.53 18.56
CA SER A 485 24.74 16.74 17.74
C SER A 485 23.26 17.04 17.52
N ALA A 486 22.36 16.17 17.95
CA ALA A 486 20.93 16.30 17.72
C ALA A 486 20.26 17.31 18.67
N GLN A 487 19.33 18.12 18.15
CA GLN A 487 18.32 18.82 18.94
C GLN A 487 17.10 17.95 19.19
N GLU A 488 16.85 17.01 18.27
CA GLU A 488 15.79 16.01 18.37
C GLU A 488 16.30 14.70 17.78
N ILE A 489 16.09 13.59 18.47
CA ILE A 489 16.37 12.25 17.97
C ILE A 489 15.03 11.61 17.64
N GLN A 490 14.87 11.16 16.40
CA GLN A 490 13.64 10.56 15.93
C GLN A 490 13.82 9.06 15.70
N ILE A 491 13.09 8.26 16.46
CA ILE A 491 13.00 6.80 16.26
C ILE A 491 12.00 6.53 15.13
N LYS A 492 12.45 5.87 14.06
CA LYS A 492 11.62 5.50 12.92
C LYS A 492 11.06 4.10 13.13
N MET A 493 9.78 3.98 13.47
CA MET A 493 9.12 2.69 13.59
C MET A 493 8.54 2.19 12.27
N ALA A 494 8.09 3.09 11.40
CA ALA A 494 7.58 2.78 10.08
C ALA A 494 7.76 3.96 9.12
N GLN A 495 7.52 3.72 7.83
CA GLN A 495 7.61 4.72 6.75
C GLN A 495 6.36 4.65 5.89
N GLY A 496 5.72 5.79 5.62
CA GLY A 496 4.43 5.86 4.93
C GLY A 496 4.41 5.28 3.52
N ALA A 497 5.48 5.48 2.74
CA ALA A 497 5.56 4.97 1.37
C ALA A 497 5.70 3.44 1.27
N LYS A 498 6.17 2.78 2.31
CA LYS A 498 6.35 1.32 2.39
C LYS A 498 6.25 0.82 3.83
N PRO A 499 5.09 0.93 4.46
CA PRO A 499 4.95 0.51 5.84
C PRO A 499 5.28 -0.98 6.00
N GLY A 500 6.00 -1.31 7.08
CA GLY A 500 6.33 -2.69 7.43
C GLY A 500 7.45 -3.36 6.62
N GLU A 501 8.10 -2.67 5.68
CA GLU A 501 9.17 -3.27 4.84
C GLU A 501 10.59 -2.85 5.23
N GLY A 502 10.76 -1.76 5.94
CA GLY A 502 12.07 -1.19 6.24
C GLY A 502 12.70 -0.40 5.09
N GLY A 503 13.96 0.00 5.27
CA GLY A 503 14.71 0.80 4.31
C GLY A 503 15.33 -0.05 3.20
N HIS A 504 15.30 0.46 1.98
CA HIS A 504 16.00 -0.13 0.84
C HIS A 504 16.67 0.98 0.01
N LEU A 505 17.99 0.88 -0.17
CA LEU A 505 18.76 1.74 -1.06
C LEU A 505 19.47 0.88 -2.10
N PRO A 506 19.09 0.97 -3.39
CA PRO A 506 19.73 0.18 -4.44
C PRO A 506 21.23 0.45 -4.54
N GLY A 507 22.03 -0.56 -4.85
CA GLY A 507 23.48 -0.45 -4.93
C GLY A 507 23.98 0.67 -5.85
N LYS A 508 23.27 0.91 -6.96
CA LYS A 508 23.58 2.02 -7.90
C LYS A 508 23.48 3.44 -7.28
N LYS A 509 22.79 3.58 -6.14
CA LYS A 509 22.70 4.84 -5.37
C LYS A 509 23.73 4.91 -4.23
N VAL A 510 24.43 3.82 -3.94
CA VAL A 510 25.42 3.75 -2.86
C VAL A 510 26.80 4.19 -3.39
N TYR A 511 26.96 5.49 -3.61
CA TYR A 511 28.22 6.11 -3.99
C TYR A 511 29.26 6.01 -2.86
N PRO A 512 30.57 6.18 -3.13
CA PRO A 512 31.60 6.09 -2.10
C PRO A 512 31.39 7.01 -0.88
N TRP A 513 30.91 8.24 -1.10
CA TRP A 513 30.61 9.18 -0.02
C TRP A 513 29.37 8.82 0.78
N ILE A 514 28.38 8.17 0.14
CA ILE A 514 27.20 7.63 0.84
C ILE A 514 27.61 6.44 1.69
N ALA A 515 28.37 5.50 1.12
CA ALA A 515 28.87 4.33 1.84
C ALA A 515 29.72 4.71 3.05
N LYS A 516 30.60 5.72 2.92
CA LYS A 516 31.41 6.25 4.01
C LYS A 516 30.53 6.77 5.16
N THR A 517 29.49 7.53 4.87
CA THR A 517 28.59 8.09 5.88
C THR A 517 27.72 7.01 6.53
N ARG A 518 27.24 6.07 5.74
CA ARG A 518 26.42 4.96 6.22
C ARG A 518 27.20 3.80 6.83
N LEU A 519 28.54 3.87 6.85
CA LEU A 519 29.43 2.81 7.34
C LEU A 519 29.20 1.48 6.58
N SER A 520 29.16 1.56 5.26
CA SER A 520 28.84 0.44 4.36
C SER A 520 29.80 0.38 3.16
N THR A 521 29.53 -0.55 2.22
CA THR A 521 30.37 -0.76 1.03
C THR A 521 29.76 -0.09 -0.19
N PRO A 522 30.54 0.68 -1.00
CA PRO A 522 30.05 1.28 -2.22
C PRO A 522 29.54 0.24 -3.22
N GLY A 523 28.45 0.57 -3.93
CA GLY A 523 27.85 -0.28 -4.96
C GLY A 523 27.04 -1.46 -4.45
N VAL A 524 27.04 -1.73 -3.15
CA VAL A 524 26.25 -2.79 -2.53
C VAL A 524 24.91 -2.23 -2.04
N ALA A 525 23.80 -2.88 -2.38
CA ALA A 525 22.48 -2.49 -1.92
C ALA A 525 22.38 -2.56 -0.39
N LEU A 526 21.69 -1.59 0.21
CA LEU A 526 21.50 -1.51 1.64
C LEU A 526 20.04 -1.84 1.98
N ILE A 527 19.87 -2.76 2.90
CA ILE A 527 18.57 -3.13 3.46
C ILE A 527 18.61 -2.87 4.96
N SER A 528 17.63 -2.11 5.44
CA SER A 528 17.40 -1.86 6.84
C SER A 528 16.12 -2.57 7.25
N PRO A 529 16.13 -3.36 8.33
CA PRO A 529 14.91 -4.03 8.78
C PRO A 529 13.84 -3.02 9.20
N PRO A 530 12.58 -3.38 9.03
CA PRO A 530 11.47 -2.70 9.67
C PRO A 530 11.31 -3.28 11.07
N PRO A 531 10.98 -2.53 11.98
CA PRO A 531 11.59 -1.50 12.75
C PRO A 531 12.96 -1.93 13.30
N HIS A 532 13.38 -1.49 14.49
CA HIS A 532 14.56 -2.05 15.15
C HIS A 532 14.31 -3.53 15.45
N HIS A 533 15.30 -4.40 15.16
CA HIS A 533 15.16 -5.86 15.32
C HIS A 533 14.75 -6.31 16.72
N ASP A 534 15.12 -5.56 17.73
CA ASP A 534 14.95 -5.93 19.13
C ASP A 534 13.70 -5.29 19.77
N ILE A 535 12.87 -4.60 18.99
CA ILE A 535 11.65 -3.96 19.50
C ILE A 535 10.45 -4.82 19.14
N TYR A 536 9.95 -5.54 20.15
CA TYR A 536 8.79 -6.44 20.05
C TYR A 536 7.58 -5.93 20.81
N SER A 537 7.76 -4.87 21.61
CA SER A 537 6.72 -4.30 22.45
C SER A 537 6.94 -2.81 22.71
N ILE A 538 5.96 -2.15 23.34
CA ILE A 538 6.10 -0.76 23.81
C ILE A 538 7.19 -0.66 24.88
N GLU A 539 7.37 -1.68 25.70
CA GLU A 539 8.41 -1.73 26.74
C GLU A 539 9.82 -1.75 26.15
N ASP A 540 10.04 -2.49 25.06
CA ASP A 540 11.31 -2.45 24.34
C ASP A 540 11.58 -1.07 23.74
N LEU A 541 10.52 -0.43 23.22
CA LEU A 541 10.62 0.95 22.74
C LEU A 541 10.92 1.93 23.87
N GLU A 542 10.33 1.75 25.04
CA GLU A 542 10.64 2.55 26.25
C GLU A 542 12.11 2.46 26.62
N GLN A 543 12.69 1.26 26.58
CA GLN A 543 14.12 1.07 26.81
C GLN A 543 14.96 1.84 25.77
N LEU A 544 14.63 1.78 24.50
CA LEU A 544 15.33 2.53 23.46
C LEU A 544 15.18 4.06 23.66
N ILE A 545 14.00 4.54 24.02
CA ILE A 545 13.76 5.96 24.34
C ILE A 545 14.66 6.39 25.49
N PHE A 546 14.74 5.58 26.54
CA PHE A 546 15.60 5.82 27.70
C PHE A 546 17.08 5.87 27.31
N ASP A 547 17.55 4.91 26.53
CA ASP A 547 18.95 4.83 26.08
C ASP A 547 19.35 6.03 25.22
N LEU A 548 18.51 6.42 24.27
CA LEU A 548 18.75 7.59 23.42
C LEU A 548 18.70 8.90 24.23
N LYS A 549 17.82 8.98 25.21
CA LYS A 549 17.76 10.13 26.11
C LYS A 549 19.02 10.24 26.98
N ASN A 550 19.61 9.12 27.39
CA ASN A 550 20.90 9.10 28.08
C ASN A 550 22.09 9.42 27.16
N ALA A 551 22.02 9.03 25.88
CA ALA A 551 23.04 9.41 24.90
C ALA A 551 23.07 10.93 24.65
N ASN A 552 21.89 11.58 24.68
CA ASN A 552 21.77 13.04 24.56
C ASN A 552 20.59 13.56 25.41
N ARG A 553 20.90 14.04 26.60
CA ARG A 553 19.90 14.52 27.58
C ARG A 553 19.17 15.78 27.13
N ASP A 554 19.76 16.59 26.28
CA ASP A 554 19.19 17.86 25.84
C ASP A 554 18.26 17.66 24.64
N ALA A 555 18.47 16.60 23.85
CA ALA A 555 17.63 16.29 22.70
C ALA A 555 16.23 15.81 23.10
N ARG A 556 15.22 16.24 22.36
CA ARG A 556 13.89 15.65 22.46
C ARG A 556 13.88 14.28 21.78
N ILE A 557 13.10 13.35 22.31
CA ILE A 557 12.87 12.05 21.67
C ILE A 557 11.53 12.06 20.96
N SER A 558 11.59 11.84 19.68
CA SER A 558 10.46 11.73 18.76
C SER A 558 10.29 10.29 18.29
N VAL A 559 9.05 9.82 18.14
CA VAL A 559 8.74 8.52 17.55
C VAL A 559 7.87 8.74 16.32
N LYS A 560 8.32 8.22 15.18
CA LYS A 560 7.59 8.28 13.91
C LYS A 560 6.76 7.00 13.74
N LEU A 561 5.44 7.19 13.68
CA LEU A 561 4.44 6.18 13.39
C LEU A 561 3.78 6.46 12.04
N VAL A 562 3.02 5.50 11.53
CA VAL A 562 2.29 5.64 10.28
C VAL A 562 0.80 5.39 10.51
N SER A 563 -0.04 6.16 9.83
CA SER A 563 -1.50 6.08 9.91
C SER A 563 -2.00 4.68 9.54
N GLU A 564 -2.66 4.04 10.48
CA GLU A 564 -3.48 2.84 10.31
C GLU A 564 -4.51 2.76 11.43
N ALA A 565 -5.50 1.91 11.31
CA ALA A 565 -6.46 1.67 12.39
C ALA A 565 -5.76 1.07 13.61
N GLY A 566 -5.87 1.73 14.77
CA GLY A 566 -5.19 1.36 16.01
C GLY A 566 -3.94 2.17 16.32
N VAL A 567 -3.48 3.05 15.43
CA VAL A 567 -2.30 3.89 15.65
C VAL A 567 -2.42 4.77 16.90
N GLY A 568 -3.64 5.18 17.25
CA GLY A 568 -3.89 5.94 18.48
C GLY A 568 -3.51 5.17 19.74
N THR A 569 -3.79 3.87 19.78
CA THR A 569 -3.38 3.00 20.91
C THR A 569 -1.86 2.89 21.00
N VAL A 570 -1.19 2.69 19.85
CA VAL A 570 0.28 2.68 19.79
C VAL A 570 0.85 4.01 20.28
N ALA A 571 0.31 5.14 19.81
CA ALA A 571 0.74 6.48 20.22
C ALA A 571 0.55 6.73 21.73
N ALA A 572 -0.54 6.22 22.33
CA ALA A 572 -0.74 6.29 23.77
C ALA A 572 0.33 5.50 24.54
N GLY A 573 0.69 4.31 24.06
CA GLY A 573 1.81 3.54 24.61
C GLY A 573 3.14 4.28 24.48
N VAL A 574 3.44 4.84 23.33
CA VAL A 574 4.65 5.65 23.06
C VAL A 574 4.73 6.87 23.99
N ALA A 575 3.60 7.55 24.22
CA ALA A 575 3.52 8.68 25.15
C ALA A 575 3.80 8.25 26.60
N LYS A 576 3.29 7.08 27.01
CA LYS A 576 3.59 6.52 28.35
C LYS A 576 5.05 6.09 28.47
N ALA A 577 5.65 5.60 27.41
CA ALA A 577 7.07 5.24 27.33
C ALA A 577 8.03 6.45 27.37
N GLY A 578 7.52 7.68 27.47
CA GLY A 578 8.31 8.88 27.69
C GLY A 578 8.77 9.62 26.42
N ALA A 579 8.25 9.28 25.24
CA ALA A 579 8.47 10.08 24.04
C ALA A 579 7.84 11.49 24.23
N GLN A 580 8.55 12.50 23.72
CA GLN A 580 8.11 13.90 23.83
C GLN A 580 7.38 14.38 22.58
N VAL A 581 7.60 13.68 21.46
CA VAL A 581 7.00 13.97 20.14
C VAL A 581 6.52 12.67 19.51
N VAL A 582 5.31 12.70 18.96
CA VAL A 582 4.76 11.61 18.12
C VAL A 582 4.46 12.19 16.74
N LEU A 583 5.15 11.68 15.74
CA LEU A 583 4.91 12.04 14.35
C LEU A 583 4.02 10.98 13.70
N ILE A 584 2.92 11.39 13.10
CA ILE A 584 2.01 10.52 12.35
C ILE A 584 2.16 10.82 10.86
N SER A 585 2.79 9.88 10.13
CA SER A 585 2.88 9.93 8.67
C SER A 585 1.70 9.22 8.02
N GLY A 586 1.47 9.49 6.74
CA GLY A 586 0.51 8.79 5.89
C GLY A 586 1.16 8.05 4.73
N HIS A 587 0.33 7.62 3.76
CA HIS A 587 0.80 6.97 2.52
C HIS A 587 1.59 7.93 1.62
N ASP A 588 1.58 9.21 1.93
CA ASP A 588 2.34 10.24 1.23
C ASP A 588 3.84 10.07 1.40
N GLY A 589 4.60 10.67 0.52
CA GLY A 589 6.05 10.66 0.59
C GLY A 589 6.72 9.65 -0.34
N GLY A 590 8.01 9.85 -0.55
CA GLY A 590 8.86 9.01 -1.38
C GLY A 590 9.71 8.05 -0.58
N THR A 591 10.52 7.28 -1.29
CA THR A 591 11.44 6.29 -0.71
C THR A 591 12.66 6.12 -1.60
N GLY A 592 13.70 5.43 -1.11
CA GLY A 592 14.84 5.02 -1.92
C GLY A 592 14.45 4.07 -3.06
N ALA A 593 13.63 3.08 -2.76
CA ALA A 593 12.91 2.20 -3.67
C ALA A 593 11.87 1.39 -2.88
N ALA A 594 10.74 1.08 -3.50
CA ALA A 594 9.74 0.16 -2.93
C ALA A 594 8.96 -0.56 -4.04
N PRO A 595 8.41 -1.76 -3.76
CA PRO A 595 7.48 -2.42 -4.65
C PRO A 595 6.26 -1.52 -4.95
N SER A 596 5.73 -1.60 -6.17
CA SER A 596 4.58 -0.82 -6.60
C SER A 596 3.34 -1.07 -5.73
N SER A 597 3.11 -2.32 -5.32
CA SER A 597 2.01 -2.71 -4.42
C SER A 597 2.09 -2.02 -3.05
N SER A 598 3.29 -1.79 -2.53
CA SER A 598 3.46 -1.05 -1.27
C SER A 598 3.14 0.43 -1.43
N ILE A 599 3.61 1.06 -2.50
CA ILE A 599 3.40 2.50 -2.74
C ILE A 599 1.92 2.82 -2.96
N HIS A 600 1.23 2.00 -3.75
CA HIS A 600 -0.15 2.29 -4.12
C HIS A 600 -1.19 1.70 -3.16
N ASN A 601 -0.86 0.60 -2.48
CA ASN A 601 -1.86 -0.20 -1.77
C ASN A 601 -1.56 -0.42 -0.28
N ALA A 602 -0.49 0.17 0.26
CA ALA A 602 -0.21 0.15 1.70
C ALA A 602 -0.22 1.57 2.25
N GLY A 603 -0.56 1.70 3.54
CA GLY A 603 -0.67 3.00 4.20
C GLY A 603 -1.97 3.74 3.91
N LEU A 604 -2.28 4.67 4.78
CA LEU A 604 -3.52 5.44 4.80
C LEU A 604 -3.20 6.94 4.81
N PRO A 605 -4.19 7.80 4.51
CA PRO A 605 -4.04 9.24 4.72
C PRO A 605 -3.66 9.56 6.16
N TRP A 606 -2.70 10.46 6.35
CA TRP A 606 -2.23 10.85 7.68
C TRP A 606 -3.34 11.52 8.50
N GLU A 607 -4.30 12.16 7.87
CA GLU A 607 -5.45 12.82 8.50
C GLU A 607 -6.25 11.85 9.38
N LEU A 608 -6.44 10.61 8.93
CA LEU A 608 -7.13 9.58 9.72
C LEU A 608 -6.34 9.19 10.97
N GLY A 609 -5.05 8.95 10.81
CA GLY A 609 -4.18 8.58 11.92
C GLY A 609 -3.97 9.71 12.92
N LEU A 610 -3.87 10.96 12.43
CA LEU A 610 -3.75 12.15 13.27
C LEU A 610 -5.00 12.33 14.14
N ALA A 611 -6.18 12.26 13.54
CA ALA A 611 -7.44 12.40 14.26
C ALA A 611 -7.63 11.31 15.32
N GLU A 612 -7.37 10.04 14.97
CA GLU A 612 -7.42 8.92 15.89
C GLU A 612 -6.44 9.11 17.06
N THR A 613 -5.19 9.47 16.74
CA THR A 613 -4.15 9.70 17.76
C THR A 613 -4.53 10.83 18.71
N HIS A 614 -5.00 11.95 18.17
CA HIS A 614 -5.42 13.09 18.99
C HIS A 614 -6.55 12.70 19.95
N GLN A 615 -7.60 12.06 19.47
CA GLN A 615 -8.73 11.61 20.27
C GLN A 615 -8.33 10.58 21.33
N THR A 616 -7.52 9.58 20.94
CA THR A 616 -7.07 8.54 21.87
C THR A 616 -6.21 9.11 23.00
N LEU A 617 -5.31 10.05 22.68
CA LEU A 617 -4.50 10.73 23.69
C LEU A 617 -5.35 11.60 24.63
N LEU A 618 -6.39 12.27 24.13
CA LEU A 618 -7.34 13.02 24.96
C LEU A 618 -8.08 12.10 25.92
N MET A 619 -8.65 10.99 25.41
CA MET A 619 -9.39 10.01 26.21
C MET A 619 -8.55 9.40 27.32
N ASN A 620 -7.25 9.27 27.12
CA ASN A 620 -6.30 8.71 28.09
C ASN A 620 -5.59 9.76 28.96
N GLY A 621 -5.92 11.04 28.84
CA GLY A 621 -5.27 12.12 29.59
C GLY A 621 -3.79 12.33 29.24
N LEU A 622 -3.38 11.93 28.04
CA LEU A 622 -1.99 11.96 27.58
C LEU A 622 -1.70 13.09 26.59
N ARG A 623 -2.74 13.76 26.06
CA ARG A 623 -2.57 14.75 24.99
C ARG A 623 -1.59 15.88 25.34
N ASN A 624 -1.58 16.32 26.57
CA ASN A 624 -0.71 17.40 27.05
C ASN A 624 0.74 16.94 27.34
N LYS A 625 1.00 15.63 27.33
CA LYS A 625 2.34 15.08 27.60
C LYS A 625 3.21 15.00 26.36
N VAL A 626 2.61 15.02 25.17
CA VAL A 626 3.32 14.87 23.90
C VAL A 626 2.91 15.94 22.90
N ARG A 627 3.85 16.33 22.06
CA ARG A 627 3.59 17.09 20.83
C ARG A 627 3.25 16.12 19.72
N ILE A 628 2.14 16.37 19.02
CA ILE A 628 1.78 15.61 17.82
C ILE A 628 2.23 16.40 16.59
N GLU A 629 2.79 15.70 15.63
CA GLU A 629 3.25 16.23 14.35
C GLU A 629 2.75 15.34 13.21
N THR A 630 2.73 15.89 12.02
CA THR A 630 2.43 15.14 10.79
C THR A 630 3.37 15.56 9.67
N ASP A 631 3.52 14.69 8.68
CA ASP A 631 4.24 14.96 7.43
C ASP A 631 3.51 14.32 6.24
N GLY A 632 3.82 14.78 5.05
CA GLY A 632 3.31 14.21 3.80
C GLY A 632 2.60 15.21 2.91
N LYS A 633 3.32 15.70 1.90
CA LYS A 633 2.81 16.58 0.83
C LYS A 633 2.06 17.83 1.30
N LEU A 634 2.44 18.40 2.44
CA LEU A 634 1.98 19.71 2.88
C LEU A 634 2.65 20.76 1.98
N ARG A 635 1.87 21.43 1.14
CA ARG A 635 2.40 22.23 0.02
C ARG A 635 2.23 23.73 0.19
N ASN A 636 1.30 24.15 1.01
CA ASN A 636 0.98 25.56 1.28
C ASN A 636 0.42 25.72 2.70
N ASP A 637 -0.01 26.93 3.05
CA ASP A 637 -0.55 27.29 4.35
C ASP A 637 -1.89 26.61 4.67
N GLU A 638 -2.79 26.45 3.70
CA GLU A 638 -4.07 25.76 3.93
C GLU A 638 -3.88 24.24 4.15
N SER A 639 -2.92 23.64 3.48
CA SER A 639 -2.57 22.22 3.69
C SER A 639 -2.05 21.93 5.11
N MET A 640 -1.52 22.95 5.80
CA MET A 640 -0.91 22.87 7.14
C MET A 640 -1.91 23.16 8.25
#